data_59ae515cb7d2f4e3a9160ac4914e696a
#
_entry.id   59ae515cb7d2f4e3a9160ac4914e696a
#
_cell.length_a   1.000
_cell.length_b   1.000
_cell.length_c   1.000
_cell.angle_alpha   90.00
_cell.angle_beta   90.00
_cell.angle_gamma   90.00
#
_symmetry.space_group_name_H-M   'P 1'
#
loop_
_entity.id
_entity.type
_entity.pdbx_description
1 polymer ?
#
loop_
_entity_poly.entity_id
_entity_poly.type
_entity_poly.pdbx_seq_one_letter_code
_entity_poly.pdbx_strand_id
1 'polypeptide(L)'
;MAGAAERRGGSEGQTFLVLGERSEQSSWELSITSVHASRFGDHVIIGRDGTAQLRRALVPSKRSPRDPAVGETWRVTGSIQLHPEYGPQLHAEVSLPLVTRGRAIIRHLATDKRFVGIGWATAEKVWDRFGETIYDIIRDRDLKALAGIVGADRAIAIVDGFGMLAEEVEIFRWLDRYGVSPRVAGAAARVWGLGAIDRIKADPFTMTLLEPWKEVDARALRLGLALDDPRRLAAAVEEALAIRFRAGNMASPSPVLKPLVKRLLAPWTGDPSRAIEVASASGRVVSPAPDLLQSRACRFMEEEAARQVSERVGREVPAFDGKLVVDAIAKVEEEIGYALTDAQREAVYMAASCGICVISGGAGTGKTTVVRAILAALEAIRNGLPASQRHGIEHLQVALAGRAVRRISEATGRPASTLSRLVHDIEDAGRRVQAGTVIFDESSMLDTPSIYRVLTQLPTEVNLIFIGDPGQLPPIGPGLPFHTMVKTTGIPSVTLDVVHRQDDATGIPAVAAAVRSGKAVDLRRFDPNLALSPGVYLFPAQKEEVAARTLAAFRAMCGQPPAYGRIAALHEKDVQILTQVKNGPAGSKDLNRAIEAEYMARQPDIDDWGLSVGSKIMWLKNDYSKSPRFDAAGNPVLDKATGEPICSGFMNGSLGVVTKADPKGAWVVFDDGAEDAITATDLEKLTHGWAISVHKAQGSAFSRVIIPLVRSRLLDRTMLYTAITRAVETVVLVGDPDLLNEVISMAPKSLQRNSALNFETQ
;
A
#
# COMPACT_ATOMS: atom_id res chain seq x y z
N MET A 1 -38.91 35.99 57.14
CA MET A 1 -38.56 37.29 56.57
C MET A 1 -37.71 36.94 55.33
N ALA A 2 -38.35 37.03 54.23
CA ALA A 2 -38.23 38.03 53.16
C ALA A 2 -36.84 38.01 52.56
N GLY A 3 -36.62 37.83 51.28
CA GLY A 3 -37.48 38.15 50.19
C GLY A 3 -36.94 37.48 48.87
N ALA A 4 -37.94 37.39 48.06
CA ALA A 4 -37.90 36.96 46.68
C ALA A 4 -37.04 37.88 45.77
N ALA A 5 -36.49 37.32 44.70
CA ALA A 5 -36.33 38.03 43.44
C ALA A 5 -36.48 37.05 42.28
N GLU A 6 -37.63 37.10 41.67
CA GLU A 6 -37.92 36.61 40.31
C GLU A 6 -36.97 37.24 39.31
N ARG A 7 -36.48 36.46 38.37
CA ARG A 7 -36.31 36.94 37.00
C ARG A 7 -36.75 35.86 36.02
N ARG A 8 -37.85 36.17 35.37
CA ARG A 8 -38.40 35.58 34.17
C ARG A 8 -37.41 35.76 33.03
N GLY A 9 -37.41 34.83 32.11
CA GLY A 9 -36.81 34.97 30.83
C GLY A 9 -36.81 33.63 30.09
N GLY A 10 -37.97 33.12 29.73
CA GLY A 10 -38.14 32.05 28.80
C GLY A 10 -37.75 32.51 27.38
N SER A 11 -37.03 31.70 26.67
CA SER A 11 -37.13 31.64 25.22
C SER A 11 -37.19 30.17 24.85
N GLU A 12 -38.39 29.70 24.60
CA GLU A 12 -38.67 28.49 23.86
C GLU A 12 -37.95 28.63 22.50
N GLY A 13 -36.87 27.90 22.34
CA GLY A 13 -36.27 27.67 21.05
C GLY A 13 -37.15 26.76 20.23
N GLN A 14 -38.03 27.34 19.44
CA GLN A 14 -38.68 26.66 18.34
C GLN A 14 -37.59 26.10 17.43
N THR A 15 -37.41 24.81 17.53
CA THR A 15 -36.68 24.03 16.51
C THR A 15 -37.51 24.11 15.23
N PHE A 16 -37.20 25.07 14.40
CA PHE A 16 -37.66 25.05 13.01
C PHE A 16 -37.04 23.80 12.37
N LEU A 17 -37.83 22.75 12.25
CA LEU A 17 -37.66 21.75 11.21
C LEU A 17 -37.81 22.51 9.89
N VAL A 18 -36.68 22.96 9.36
CA VAL A 18 -36.55 23.31 7.94
C VAL A 18 -36.76 21.99 7.22
N LEU A 19 -38.01 21.72 6.86
CA LEU A 19 -38.32 20.81 5.77
C LEU A 19 -37.61 21.43 4.55
N GLY A 20 -36.35 20.96 4.30
CA GLY A 20 -35.66 21.27 3.07
C GLY A 20 -36.58 20.84 1.95
N GLU A 21 -37.03 21.80 1.14
CA GLU A 21 -37.63 21.55 -0.15
C GLU A 21 -36.77 20.51 -0.83
N ARG A 22 -37.34 19.36 -1.20
CA ARG A 22 -36.69 18.40 -2.07
C ARG A 22 -36.39 19.18 -3.32
N SER A 23 -35.13 19.57 -3.52
CA SER A 23 -34.67 20.12 -4.80
C SER A 23 -35.12 19.13 -5.87
N GLU A 24 -35.84 19.63 -6.87
CA GLU A 24 -36.27 18.80 -8.02
C GLU A 24 -35.07 18.07 -8.57
N GLN A 25 -35.07 16.76 -8.42
CA GLN A 25 -34.01 15.92 -8.95
C GLN A 25 -34.12 15.92 -10.47
N SER A 26 -33.14 16.47 -11.13
CA SER A 26 -33.02 16.43 -12.59
C SER A 26 -32.26 15.17 -13.01
N SER A 27 -32.69 14.57 -14.13
CA SER A 27 -32.02 13.41 -14.71
C SER A 27 -31.70 13.69 -16.18
N TRP A 28 -30.42 13.54 -16.54
CA TRP A 28 -29.95 13.71 -17.91
C TRP A 28 -29.35 12.42 -18.46
N GLU A 29 -29.64 12.10 -19.70
CA GLU A 29 -28.92 11.09 -20.47
C GLU A 29 -27.91 11.81 -21.36
N LEU A 30 -26.63 11.62 -21.10
CA LEU A 30 -25.54 12.34 -21.75
C LEU A 30 -24.69 11.42 -22.59
N SER A 31 -24.59 11.70 -23.88
CA SER A 31 -23.53 11.13 -24.72
C SER A 31 -22.26 11.93 -24.51
N ILE A 32 -21.27 11.33 -23.84
CA ILE A 32 -20.08 12.00 -23.35
C ILE A 32 -19.16 12.41 -24.51
N THR A 33 -18.82 13.69 -24.55
CA THR A 33 -17.90 14.28 -25.55
C THR A 33 -16.53 14.59 -24.94
N SER A 34 -16.47 14.90 -23.64
CA SER A 34 -15.21 15.07 -22.91
C SER A 34 -15.36 14.73 -21.42
N VAL A 35 -14.27 14.30 -20.81
CA VAL A 35 -14.16 13.99 -19.38
C VAL A 35 -12.95 14.74 -18.82
N HIS A 36 -13.14 15.44 -17.74
CA HIS A 36 -12.08 16.17 -17.03
C HIS A 36 -12.04 15.71 -15.56
N ALA A 37 -10.87 15.39 -15.04
CA ALA A 37 -10.71 15.12 -13.62
C ALA A 37 -10.83 16.44 -12.83
N SER A 38 -11.59 16.43 -11.74
CA SER A 38 -11.63 17.54 -10.78
C SER A 38 -10.44 17.47 -9.83
N ARG A 39 -10.16 18.59 -9.12
CA ARG A 39 -9.10 18.64 -8.08
C ARG A 39 -9.26 17.62 -6.96
N PHE A 40 -10.46 17.05 -6.80
CA PHE A 40 -10.79 16.12 -5.70
C PHE A 40 -11.01 14.67 -6.17
N GLY A 41 -10.54 14.31 -7.38
CA GLY A 41 -10.68 12.97 -7.94
C GLY A 41 -12.08 12.66 -8.50
N ASP A 42 -12.99 13.63 -8.52
CA ASP A 42 -14.29 13.52 -9.17
C ASP A 42 -14.16 13.79 -10.68
N HIS A 43 -15.15 13.37 -11.46
CA HIS A 43 -15.15 13.58 -12.89
C HIS A 43 -16.14 14.69 -13.28
N VAL A 44 -15.71 15.64 -14.11
CA VAL A 44 -16.60 16.55 -14.81
C VAL A 44 -16.82 16.01 -16.20
N ILE A 45 -18.03 15.54 -16.49
CA ILE A 45 -18.40 15.07 -17.82
C ILE A 45 -19.13 16.18 -18.59
N ILE A 46 -18.79 16.33 -19.84
CA ILE A 46 -19.49 17.18 -20.78
C ILE A 46 -20.04 16.27 -21.87
N GLY A 47 -21.31 16.39 -22.16
CA GLY A 47 -21.98 15.54 -23.13
C GLY A 47 -23.21 16.20 -23.74
N ARG A 48 -23.73 15.60 -24.79
CA ARG A 48 -24.99 16.03 -25.44
C ARG A 48 -26.16 15.23 -24.87
N ASP A 49 -27.22 15.92 -24.52
CA ASP A 49 -28.49 15.28 -24.11
C ASP A 49 -29.31 14.86 -25.36
N GLY A 50 -30.48 14.23 -25.13
CA GLY A 50 -31.37 13.78 -26.20
C GLY A 50 -31.89 14.91 -27.12
N THR A 51 -31.75 16.18 -26.72
CA THR A 51 -32.09 17.37 -27.52
C THR A 51 -30.86 17.95 -28.25
N ALA A 52 -29.72 17.23 -28.22
CA ALA A 52 -28.42 17.66 -28.75
C ALA A 52 -27.80 18.87 -28.00
N GLN A 53 -28.40 19.32 -26.90
CA GLN A 53 -27.86 20.39 -26.08
C GLN A 53 -26.65 19.92 -25.29
N LEU A 54 -25.59 20.75 -25.26
CA LEU A 54 -24.40 20.48 -24.47
C LEU A 54 -24.70 20.70 -22.96
N ARG A 55 -24.47 19.68 -22.16
CA ARG A 55 -24.69 19.68 -20.73
C ARG A 55 -23.40 19.36 -19.98
N ARG A 56 -23.29 19.84 -18.77
CA ARG A 56 -22.15 19.59 -17.87
C ARG A 56 -22.63 18.97 -16.57
N ALA A 57 -22.01 17.86 -16.16
CA ALA A 57 -22.30 17.21 -14.89
C ALA A 57 -21.02 16.90 -14.11
N LEU A 58 -21.06 17.16 -12.81
CA LEU A 58 -20.03 16.72 -11.85
C LEU A 58 -20.45 15.36 -11.32
N VAL A 59 -19.62 14.36 -11.56
CA VAL A 59 -19.85 12.96 -11.18
C VAL A 59 -18.81 12.59 -10.09
N PRO A 60 -19.22 12.54 -8.83
CA PRO A 60 -18.34 12.11 -7.77
C PRO A 60 -17.91 10.65 -7.96
N SER A 61 -16.61 10.35 -7.85
CA SER A 61 -16.07 9.00 -8.02
C SER A 61 -16.71 7.98 -7.07
N LYS A 62 -17.17 8.42 -5.90
CA LYS A 62 -17.89 7.57 -4.93
C LYS A 62 -19.31 7.20 -5.38
N ARG A 63 -19.87 7.94 -6.31
CA ARG A 63 -21.25 7.80 -6.83
C ARG A 63 -21.27 7.30 -8.27
N SER A 64 -20.12 6.84 -8.75
CA SER A 64 -19.96 6.25 -10.08
C SER A 64 -19.50 4.79 -9.97
N PRO A 65 -20.04 3.86 -10.76
CA PRO A 65 -19.62 2.46 -10.75
C PRO A 65 -18.20 2.26 -11.31
N ARG A 66 -17.78 3.15 -12.21
CA ARG A 66 -16.44 3.24 -12.80
C ARG A 66 -16.22 4.65 -13.36
N ASP A 67 -15.03 4.91 -13.83
CA ASP A 67 -14.72 6.20 -14.46
C ASP A 67 -15.45 6.33 -15.80
N PRO A 68 -16.12 7.48 -16.06
CA PRO A 68 -16.76 7.75 -17.33
C PRO A 68 -15.73 7.88 -18.45
N ALA A 69 -16.06 7.39 -19.65
CA ALA A 69 -15.21 7.51 -20.83
C ALA A 69 -15.89 8.30 -21.96
N VAL A 70 -15.07 8.93 -22.81
CA VAL A 70 -15.56 9.64 -24.00
C VAL A 70 -16.21 8.65 -24.97
N GLY A 71 -17.39 8.99 -25.48
CA GLY A 71 -18.17 8.16 -26.40
C GLY A 71 -19.26 7.33 -25.71
N GLU A 72 -19.21 7.19 -24.41
CA GLU A 72 -20.25 6.49 -23.65
C GLU A 72 -21.50 7.36 -23.46
N THR A 73 -22.63 6.67 -23.23
CA THR A 73 -23.88 7.33 -22.79
C THR A 73 -24.12 7.03 -21.33
N TRP A 74 -24.32 8.07 -20.54
CA TRP A 74 -24.55 7.94 -19.09
C TRP A 74 -25.85 8.63 -18.69
N ARG A 75 -26.60 8.01 -17.78
CA ARG A 75 -27.69 8.66 -17.05
C ARG A 75 -27.13 9.23 -15.78
N VAL A 76 -27.30 10.53 -15.60
CA VAL A 76 -26.83 11.29 -14.44
C VAL A 76 -28.05 11.93 -13.78
N THR A 77 -28.28 11.61 -12.51
CA THR A 77 -29.40 12.12 -11.72
C THR A 77 -28.88 12.86 -10.51
N GLY A 78 -29.41 14.04 -10.25
CA GLY A 78 -28.97 14.87 -9.12
C GLY A 78 -29.57 16.27 -9.12
N SER A 79 -28.96 17.20 -8.41
CA SER A 79 -29.38 18.59 -8.32
C SER A 79 -28.59 19.48 -9.28
N ILE A 80 -29.29 20.45 -9.91
CA ILE A 80 -28.64 21.45 -10.75
C ILE A 80 -28.13 22.58 -9.85
N GLN A 81 -26.86 22.92 -9.98
CA GLN A 81 -26.22 24.06 -9.34
C GLN A 81 -25.63 25.01 -10.37
N LEU A 82 -25.66 26.30 -10.08
CA LEU A 82 -25.08 27.30 -10.98
C LEU A 82 -23.59 27.48 -10.69
N HIS A 83 -22.75 27.06 -11.62
CA HIS A 83 -21.31 27.31 -11.53
C HIS A 83 -21.01 28.74 -12.00
N PRO A 84 -20.19 29.53 -11.26
CA PRO A 84 -19.96 30.94 -11.61
C PRO A 84 -19.40 31.15 -13.02
N GLU A 85 -18.58 30.26 -13.51
CA GLU A 85 -17.87 30.36 -14.80
C GLU A 85 -18.56 29.57 -15.92
N TYR A 86 -19.15 28.40 -15.59
CA TYR A 86 -19.63 27.45 -16.60
C TYR A 86 -21.15 27.32 -16.68
N GLY A 87 -21.90 28.09 -15.87
CA GLY A 87 -23.35 28.05 -15.89
C GLY A 87 -23.97 26.83 -15.18
N PRO A 88 -25.16 26.38 -15.60
CA PRO A 88 -25.85 25.26 -14.95
C PRO A 88 -25.05 23.96 -15.07
N GLN A 89 -24.73 23.33 -13.92
CA GLN A 89 -24.03 22.07 -13.78
C GLN A 89 -24.85 21.11 -12.92
N LEU A 90 -25.06 19.88 -13.36
CA LEU A 90 -25.72 18.86 -12.56
C LEU A 90 -24.71 18.21 -11.62
N HIS A 91 -24.96 18.27 -10.33
CA HIS A 91 -24.19 17.56 -9.29
C HIS A 91 -24.80 16.19 -9.08
N ALA A 92 -24.14 15.16 -9.59
CA ALA A 92 -24.68 13.81 -9.59
C ALA A 92 -24.80 13.21 -8.21
N GLU A 93 -25.97 12.69 -7.90
CA GLU A 93 -26.23 11.81 -6.77
C GLU A 93 -26.16 10.34 -7.19
N VAL A 94 -26.60 10.06 -8.40
CA VAL A 94 -26.51 8.73 -9.04
C VAL A 94 -26.00 8.94 -10.47
N SER A 95 -25.08 8.09 -10.89
CA SER A 95 -24.58 8.07 -12.28
C SER A 95 -24.41 6.62 -12.73
N LEU A 96 -25.00 6.28 -13.88
CA LEU A 96 -25.01 4.92 -14.40
C LEU A 96 -24.69 4.95 -15.90
N PRO A 97 -23.80 4.07 -16.40
CA PRO A 97 -23.62 3.90 -17.83
C PRO A 97 -24.88 3.31 -18.45
N LEU A 98 -25.15 3.69 -19.67
CA LEU A 98 -26.23 3.15 -20.51
C LEU A 98 -25.62 2.52 -21.76
N VAL A 99 -26.37 1.60 -22.38
CA VAL A 99 -26.03 1.14 -23.71
C VAL A 99 -26.18 2.31 -24.69
N THR A 100 -25.09 2.69 -25.34
CA THR A 100 -25.07 3.79 -26.31
C THR A 100 -25.96 3.47 -27.50
N ARG A 101 -26.84 4.38 -27.90
CA ARG A 101 -27.76 4.22 -29.02
C ARG A 101 -27.54 5.31 -30.09
N GLY A 102 -28.07 5.04 -31.28
CA GLY A 102 -27.98 5.97 -32.38
C GLY A 102 -26.57 6.15 -32.90
N ARG A 103 -26.33 7.24 -33.65
CA ARG A 103 -25.03 7.55 -34.27
C ARG A 103 -23.89 7.72 -33.26
N ALA A 104 -24.18 7.88 -31.95
CA ALA A 104 -23.18 7.93 -30.90
C ALA A 104 -22.38 6.60 -30.71
N ILE A 105 -22.93 5.50 -31.25
CA ILE A 105 -22.25 4.19 -31.29
C ILE A 105 -20.91 4.27 -32.03
N ILE A 106 -20.78 5.11 -33.07
CA ILE A 106 -19.55 5.28 -33.85
C ILE A 106 -18.42 5.71 -32.92
N ARG A 107 -18.66 6.74 -32.13
CA ARG A 107 -17.67 7.21 -31.14
C ARG A 107 -17.38 6.14 -30.09
N HIS A 108 -18.40 5.49 -29.57
CA HIS A 108 -18.26 4.46 -28.56
C HIS A 108 -17.38 3.30 -29.07
N LEU A 109 -17.64 2.76 -30.24
CA LEU A 109 -16.84 1.72 -30.88
C LEU A 109 -15.39 2.16 -31.12
N ALA A 110 -15.17 3.44 -31.49
CA ALA A 110 -13.86 3.94 -31.86
C ALA A 110 -12.97 4.31 -30.65
N THR A 111 -13.54 4.57 -29.46
CA THR A 111 -12.80 5.13 -28.31
C THR A 111 -12.76 4.22 -27.09
N ASP A 112 -13.66 3.26 -26.96
CA ASP A 112 -13.69 2.34 -25.83
C ASP A 112 -12.71 1.18 -26.03
N LYS A 113 -11.84 0.95 -25.05
CA LYS A 113 -10.78 -0.08 -25.07
C LYS A 113 -11.30 -1.52 -25.21
N ARG A 114 -12.57 -1.76 -24.93
CA ARG A 114 -13.21 -3.07 -25.12
C ARG A 114 -13.31 -3.48 -26.60
N PHE A 115 -13.37 -2.52 -27.51
CA PHE A 115 -13.50 -2.74 -28.95
C PHE A 115 -12.13 -2.70 -29.63
N VAL A 116 -11.31 -3.69 -29.35
CA VAL A 116 -9.93 -3.76 -29.85
C VAL A 116 -9.90 -3.79 -31.38
N GLY A 117 -9.09 -2.92 -31.98
CA GLY A 117 -8.91 -2.84 -33.44
C GLY A 117 -10.05 -2.14 -34.19
N ILE A 118 -11.01 -1.52 -33.52
CA ILE A 118 -12.09 -0.75 -34.09
C ILE A 118 -11.73 0.75 -34.06
N GLY A 119 -11.25 1.31 -35.16
CA GLY A 119 -11.05 2.75 -35.28
C GLY A 119 -12.26 3.45 -35.90
N TRP A 120 -12.22 4.80 -35.96
CA TRP A 120 -13.29 5.66 -36.46
C TRP A 120 -13.84 5.23 -37.83
N ALA A 121 -12.96 5.01 -38.80
CA ALA A 121 -13.37 4.59 -40.15
C ALA A 121 -14.07 3.22 -40.19
N THR A 122 -13.68 2.31 -39.28
CA THR A 122 -14.33 1.00 -39.17
C THR A 122 -15.68 1.12 -38.46
N ALA A 123 -15.78 1.94 -37.44
CA ALA A 123 -17.02 2.19 -36.70
C ALA A 123 -18.06 2.91 -37.62
N GLU A 124 -17.63 3.86 -38.43
CA GLU A 124 -18.50 4.51 -39.45
C GLU A 124 -19.02 3.51 -40.46
N LYS A 125 -18.16 2.66 -41.03
CA LYS A 125 -18.60 1.60 -41.99
C LYS A 125 -19.66 0.67 -41.40
N VAL A 126 -19.51 0.31 -40.13
CA VAL A 126 -20.50 -0.53 -39.41
C VAL A 126 -21.83 0.21 -39.28
N TRP A 127 -21.80 1.48 -38.87
CA TRP A 127 -23.00 2.28 -38.74
C TRP A 127 -23.69 2.55 -40.10
N ASP A 128 -22.93 2.92 -41.10
CA ASP A 128 -23.49 3.23 -42.43
C ASP A 128 -24.14 2.00 -43.08
N ARG A 129 -23.66 0.81 -42.76
CA ARG A 129 -24.23 -0.44 -43.29
C ARG A 129 -25.46 -0.91 -42.53
N PHE A 130 -25.46 -0.79 -41.21
CA PHE A 130 -26.48 -1.41 -40.33
C PHE A 130 -27.42 -0.38 -39.70
N GLY A 131 -26.99 0.86 -39.46
CA GLY A 131 -27.76 1.85 -38.71
C GLY A 131 -28.27 1.29 -37.37
N GLU A 132 -29.53 1.49 -37.07
CA GLU A 132 -30.16 1.00 -35.85
C GLU A 132 -30.24 -0.55 -35.76
N THR A 133 -30.21 -1.28 -36.87
CA THR A 133 -30.28 -2.74 -36.87
C THR A 133 -29.02 -3.41 -36.28
N ILE A 134 -27.95 -2.62 -36.09
CA ILE A 134 -26.74 -3.11 -35.45
C ILE A 134 -27.02 -3.70 -34.04
N TYR A 135 -27.97 -3.13 -33.29
CA TYR A 135 -28.31 -3.59 -31.96
C TYR A 135 -28.96 -4.97 -31.94
N ASP A 136 -29.77 -5.26 -32.99
CA ASP A 136 -30.36 -6.60 -33.16
C ASP A 136 -29.29 -7.61 -33.54
N ILE A 137 -28.40 -7.25 -34.50
CA ILE A 137 -27.27 -8.06 -34.92
C ILE A 137 -26.35 -8.40 -33.71
N ILE A 138 -26.05 -7.43 -32.86
CA ILE A 138 -25.24 -7.63 -31.68
C ILE A 138 -25.97 -8.53 -30.65
N ARG A 139 -27.25 -8.26 -30.38
CA ARG A 139 -28.08 -9.05 -29.47
C ARG A 139 -28.18 -10.52 -29.88
N ASP A 140 -28.42 -10.72 -31.20
CA ASP A 140 -28.61 -12.06 -31.78
C ASP A 140 -27.25 -12.74 -32.07
N ARG A 141 -26.12 -12.07 -31.75
CA ARG A 141 -24.72 -12.53 -31.94
C ARG A 141 -24.45 -12.97 -33.41
N ASP A 142 -25.02 -12.24 -34.38
CA ASP A 142 -24.80 -12.53 -35.81
C ASP A 142 -23.38 -12.09 -36.24
N LEU A 143 -22.40 -12.92 -35.86
CA LEU A 143 -21.01 -12.72 -36.23
C LEU A 143 -20.77 -12.71 -37.74
N LYS A 144 -21.62 -13.43 -38.55
CA LYS A 144 -21.46 -13.50 -39.99
C LYS A 144 -21.78 -12.17 -40.64
N ALA A 145 -22.86 -11.53 -40.20
CA ALA A 145 -23.24 -10.19 -40.72
C ALA A 145 -22.13 -9.17 -40.45
N LEU A 146 -21.57 -9.15 -39.25
CA LEU A 146 -20.49 -8.20 -38.88
C LEU A 146 -19.15 -8.56 -39.55
N ALA A 147 -18.78 -9.83 -39.60
CA ALA A 147 -17.49 -10.28 -40.14
C ALA A 147 -17.34 -9.92 -41.64
N GLY A 148 -18.43 -9.87 -42.38
CA GLY A 148 -18.44 -9.44 -43.79
C GLY A 148 -17.98 -7.98 -44.02
N ILE A 149 -17.99 -7.16 -42.96
CA ILE A 149 -17.61 -5.73 -43.02
C ILE A 149 -16.32 -5.43 -42.28
N VAL A 150 -16.14 -6.01 -41.10
CA VAL A 150 -15.00 -5.67 -40.21
C VAL A 150 -13.96 -6.77 -40.06
N GLY A 151 -14.25 -7.98 -40.56
CA GLY A 151 -13.44 -9.19 -40.30
C GLY A 151 -13.86 -9.91 -39.04
N ALA A 152 -13.48 -11.21 -38.92
CA ALA A 152 -13.96 -12.10 -37.85
C ALA A 152 -13.57 -11.62 -36.44
N ASP A 153 -12.30 -11.26 -36.24
CA ASP A 153 -11.81 -10.87 -34.90
C ASP A 153 -12.48 -9.58 -34.38
N ARG A 154 -12.69 -8.60 -35.28
CA ARG A 154 -13.38 -7.36 -34.95
C ARG A 154 -14.88 -7.54 -34.74
N ALA A 155 -15.49 -8.48 -35.44
CA ALA A 155 -16.89 -8.85 -35.24
C ALA A 155 -17.09 -9.44 -33.82
N ILE A 156 -16.20 -10.33 -33.42
CA ILE A 156 -16.17 -10.88 -32.06
C ILE A 156 -15.98 -9.76 -31.02
N ALA A 157 -15.02 -8.87 -31.23
CA ALA A 157 -14.76 -7.76 -30.31
C ALA A 157 -15.99 -6.83 -30.15
N ILE A 158 -16.74 -6.57 -31.23
CA ILE A 158 -17.99 -5.79 -31.17
C ILE A 158 -19.05 -6.52 -30.34
N VAL A 159 -19.34 -7.76 -30.66
CA VAL A 159 -20.41 -8.53 -30.00
C VAL A 159 -20.09 -8.73 -28.51
N ASP A 160 -18.87 -9.14 -28.19
CA ASP A 160 -18.48 -9.39 -26.81
C ASP A 160 -18.39 -8.10 -25.98
N GLY A 161 -17.83 -7.01 -26.55
CA GLY A 161 -17.77 -5.72 -25.87
C GLY A 161 -19.14 -5.14 -25.52
N PHE A 162 -20.13 -5.25 -26.41
CA PHE A 162 -21.51 -4.86 -26.12
C PHE A 162 -22.22 -5.81 -25.17
N GLY A 163 -21.95 -7.12 -25.27
CA GLY A 163 -22.45 -8.11 -24.31
C GLY A 163 -22.04 -7.74 -22.90
N MET A 164 -20.75 -7.53 -22.68
CA MET A 164 -20.21 -7.11 -21.37
C MET A 164 -20.86 -5.82 -20.85
N LEU A 165 -21.11 -4.83 -21.71
CA LEU A 165 -21.74 -3.57 -21.33
C LEU A 165 -23.21 -3.75 -20.92
N ALA A 166 -23.98 -4.54 -21.67
CA ALA A 166 -25.40 -4.79 -21.37
C ALA A 166 -25.55 -5.51 -20.02
N GLU A 167 -24.70 -6.47 -19.74
CA GLU A 167 -24.64 -7.21 -18.49
C GLU A 167 -24.24 -6.33 -17.32
N GLU A 168 -23.24 -5.50 -17.48
CA GLU A 168 -22.81 -4.50 -16.50
C GLU A 168 -23.99 -3.59 -16.11
N VAL A 169 -24.72 -3.07 -17.09
CA VAL A 169 -25.89 -2.22 -16.86
C VAL A 169 -27.02 -2.97 -16.13
N GLU A 170 -27.23 -4.25 -16.43
CA GLU A 170 -28.22 -5.06 -15.73
C GLU A 170 -27.84 -5.29 -14.27
N ILE A 171 -26.57 -5.61 -14.00
CA ILE A 171 -26.04 -5.75 -12.63
C ILE A 171 -26.24 -4.44 -11.85
N PHE A 172 -25.93 -3.30 -12.45
CA PHE A 172 -26.10 -2.01 -11.77
C PHE A 172 -27.56 -1.71 -11.44
N ARG A 173 -28.47 -1.94 -12.40
CA ARG A 173 -29.91 -1.74 -12.17
C ARG A 173 -30.46 -2.66 -11.09
N TRP A 174 -29.99 -3.92 -11.08
CA TRP A 174 -30.41 -4.87 -10.07
C TRP A 174 -29.89 -4.48 -8.67
N LEU A 175 -28.62 -4.14 -8.55
CA LEU A 175 -27.99 -3.76 -7.29
C LEU A 175 -28.53 -2.43 -6.74
N ASP A 176 -28.83 -1.46 -7.62
CA ASP A 176 -29.43 -0.18 -7.25
C ASP A 176 -30.78 -0.36 -6.55
N ARG A 177 -31.64 -1.28 -7.03
CA ARG A 177 -32.91 -1.64 -6.37
C ARG A 177 -32.73 -2.14 -4.93
N TYR A 178 -31.59 -2.70 -4.63
CA TYR A 178 -31.24 -3.18 -3.29
C TYR A 178 -30.46 -2.16 -2.47
N GLY A 179 -30.32 -0.92 -2.95
CA GLY A 179 -29.62 0.16 -2.27
C GLY A 179 -28.10 -0.05 -2.14
N VAL A 180 -27.50 -0.77 -3.10
CA VAL A 180 -26.06 -0.92 -3.21
C VAL A 180 -25.49 0.29 -3.94
N SER A 181 -24.44 0.90 -3.40
CA SER A 181 -23.84 2.08 -4.04
C SER A 181 -23.28 1.74 -5.44
N PRO A 182 -23.33 2.67 -6.40
CA PRO A 182 -22.83 2.42 -7.77
C PRO A 182 -21.38 1.94 -7.80
N ARG A 183 -20.52 2.47 -6.96
CA ARG A 183 -19.11 2.05 -6.85
C ARG A 183 -18.96 0.58 -6.47
N VAL A 184 -19.76 0.12 -5.51
CA VAL A 184 -19.76 -1.28 -5.07
C VAL A 184 -20.35 -2.18 -6.16
N ALA A 185 -21.40 -1.72 -6.83
CA ALA A 185 -21.98 -2.42 -7.98
C ALA A 185 -20.94 -2.59 -9.11
N GLY A 186 -20.15 -1.54 -9.40
CA GLY A 186 -19.05 -1.61 -10.34
C GLY A 186 -17.94 -2.59 -9.91
N ALA A 187 -17.64 -2.66 -8.62
CA ALA A 187 -16.69 -3.64 -8.10
C ALA A 187 -17.24 -5.08 -8.23
N ALA A 188 -18.52 -5.30 -7.92
CA ALA A 188 -19.19 -6.59 -8.06
C ALA A 188 -19.19 -7.08 -9.52
N ALA A 189 -19.48 -6.19 -10.47
CA ALA A 189 -19.45 -6.51 -11.89
C ALA A 189 -18.04 -6.90 -12.36
N ARG A 190 -17.00 -6.21 -11.90
CA ARG A 190 -15.61 -6.55 -12.24
C ARG A 190 -15.15 -7.87 -11.64
N VAL A 191 -15.55 -8.17 -10.40
CA VAL A 191 -15.08 -9.37 -9.68
C VAL A 191 -15.84 -10.62 -10.12
N TRP A 192 -17.15 -10.52 -10.34
CA TRP A 192 -18.02 -11.70 -10.56
C TRP A 192 -18.63 -11.74 -11.97
N GLY A 193 -18.50 -10.70 -12.77
CA GLY A 193 -19.05 -10.65 -14.13
C GLY A 193 -20.52 -11.01 -14.16
N LEU A 194 -20.93 -11.79 -15.17
CA LEU A 194 -22.29 -12.31 -15.38
C LEU A 194 -22.88 -13.04 -14.18
N GLY A 195 -22.06 -13.75 -13.40
CA GLY A 195 -22.49 -14.51 -12.24
C GLY A 195 -22.79 -13.67 -11.00
N ALA A 196 -22.62 -12.33 -11.03
CA ALA A 196 -22.77 -11.47 -9.86
C ALA A 196 -24.15 -11.57 -9.23
N ILE A 197 -25.21 -11.45 -10.04
CA ILE A 197 -26.60 -11.45 -9.56
C ILE A 197 -26.96 -12.79 -8.92
N ASP A 198 -26.64 -13.89 -9.60
CA ASP A 198 -26.99 -15.24 -9.11
C ASP A 198 -26.20 -15.60 -7.85
N ARG A 199 -24.93 -15.19 -7.79
CA ARG A 199 -24.09 -15.36 -6.59
C ARG A 199 -24.65 -14.61 -5.39
N ILE A 200 -25.05 -13.36 -5.59
CA ILE A 200 -25.61 -12.51 -4.51
C ILE A 200 -27.00 -13.02 -4.07
N LYS A 201 -27.82 -13.52 -5.01
CA LYS A 201 -29.10 -14.16 -4.68
C LYS A 201 -28.90 -15.44 -3.86
N ALA A 202 -27.93 -16.26 -4.25
CA ALA A 202 -27.60 -17.49 -3.54
C ALA A 202 -27.08 -17.19 -2.12
N ASP A 203 -26.19 -16.21 -2.00
CA ASP A 203 -25.63 -15.76 -0.72
C ASP A 203 -25.36 -14.25 -0.70
N PRO A 204 -26.24 -13.45 -0.06
CA PRO A 204 -26.09 -12.00 0.05
C PRO A 204 -24.79 -11.59 0.74
N PHE A 205 -24.26 -12.43 1.63
CA PHE A 205 -23.03 -12.11 2.40
C PHE A 205 -21.75 -12.21 1.57
N THR A 206 -21.80 -12.71 0.35
CA THR A 206 -20.70 -12.56 -0.61
C THR A 206 -20.30 -11.09 -0.79
N MET A 207 -21.26 -10.17 -0.61
CA MET A 207 -21.02 -8.72 -0.68
C MET A 207 -20.09 -8.17 0.43
N THR A 208 -19.84 -8.93 1.49
CA THR A 208 -18.87 -8.51 2.55
C THR A 208 -17.44 -8.37 2.05
N LEU A 209 -17.12 -8.94 0.90
CA LEU A 209 -15.85 -8.71 0.19
C LEU A 209 -15.72 -7.28 -0.34
N LEU A 210 -16.83 -6.57 -0.56
CA LEU A 210 -16.89 -5.27 -1.21
C LEU A 210 -17.46 -4.16 -0.32
N GLU A 211 -18.28 -4.53 0.67
CA GLU A 211 -18.96 -3.61 1.58
C GLU A 211 -18.75 -4.01 3.04
N PRO A 212 -18.84 -3.06 3.99
CA PRO A 212 -18.80 -3.37 5.42
C PRO A 212 -19.93 -4.31 5.84
N TRP A 213 -19.62 -5.24 6.75
CA TRP A 213 -20.59 -6.17 7.35
C TRP A 213 -21.95 -5.52 7.70
N LYS A 214 -21.89 -4.37 8.38
CA LYS A 214 -23.10 -3.67 8.85
C LYS A 214 -24.09 -3.35 7.72
N GLU A 215 -23.60 -2.94 6.57
CA GLU A 215 -24.42 -2.59 5.41
C GLU A 215 -25.03 -3.85 4.77
N VAL A 216 -24.22 -4.89 4.61
CA VAL A 216 -24.65 -6.16 4.03
C VAL A 216 -25.67 -6.86 4.92
N ASP A 217 -25.40 -6.98 6.22
CA ASP A 217 -26.29 -7.62 7.21
C ASP A 217 -27.63 -6.89 7.33
N ALA A 218 -27.61 -5.57 7.47
CA ALA A 218 -28.84 -4.78 7.52
C ALA A 218 -29.68 -4.91 6.24
N ARG A 219 -29.06 -5.04 5.08
CA ARG A 219 -29.74 -5.27 3.81
C ARG A 219 -30.34 -6.67 3.74
N ALA A 220 -29.59 -7.68 4.12
CA ALA A 220 -30.05 -9.07 4.14
C ALA A 220 -31.28 -9.24 5.05
N LEU A 221 -31.25 -8.66 6.24
CA LEU A 221 -32.38 -8.67 7.19
C LEU A 221 -33.61 -7.94 6.65
N ARG A 222 -33.42 -6.77 5.99
CA ARG A 222 -34.54 -6.05 5.32
C ARG A 222 -35.17 -6.88 4.18
N LEU A 223 -34.40 -7.74 3.53
CA LEU A 223 -34.87 -8.65 2.49
C LEU A 223 -35.53 -9.93 3.06
N GLY A 224 -35.69 -10.02 4.39
CA GLY A 224 -36.42 -11.07 5.06
C GLY A 224 -35.58 -12.28 5.48
N LEU A 225 -34.25 -12.20 5.48
CA LEU A 225 -33.43 -13.28 6.03
C LEU A 225 -33.66 -13.39 7.54
N ALA A 226 -33.75 -14.62 8.02
CA ALA A 226 -33.87 -14.89 9.45
C ALA A 226 -32.58 -14.55 10.20
N LEU A 227 -32.72 -14.18 11.50
CA LEU A 227 -31.56 -13.85 12.34
C LEU A 227 -30.59 -15.04 12.49
N ASP A 228 -31.09 -16.27 12.39
CA ASP A 228 -30.35 -17.52 12.50
C ASP A 228 -30.13 -18.23 11.14
N ASP A 229 -30.34 -17.51 10.03
CA ASP A 229 -30.04 -18.06 8.69
C ASP A 229 -28.61 -18.60 8.64
N PRO A 230 -28.39 -19.84 8.23
CA PRO A 230 -27.05 -20.46 8.19
C PRO A 230 -26.01 -19.64 7.42
N ARG A 231 -26.42 -18.95 6.34
CA ARG A 231 -25.53 -18.07 5.55
C ARG A 231 -25.07 -16.88 6.39
N ARG A 232 -25.99 -16.27 7.17
CA ARG A 232 -25.69 -15.16 8.08
C ARG A 232 -24.73 -15.61 9.19
N LEU A 233 -25.02 -16.75 9.81
CA LEU A 233 -24.17 -17.32 10.86
C LEU A 233 -22.75 -17.58 10.37
N ALA A 234 -22.61 -18.26 9.23
CA ALA A 234 -21.32 -18.56 8.64
C ALA A 234 -20.55 -17.30 8.24
N ALA A 235 -21.21 -16.35 7.60
CA ALA A 235 -20.59 -15.11 7.17
C ALA A 235 -20.14 -14.22 8.35
N ALA A 236 -20.84 -14.24 9.48
CA ALA A 236 -20.41 -13.53 10.69
C ALA A 236 -19.11 -14.10 11.26
N VAL A 237 -18.88 -15.41 11.16
CA VAL A 237 -17.60 -16.03 11.56
C VAL A 237 -16.49 -15.64 10.60
N GLU A 238 -16.76 -15.63 9.28
CA GLU A 238 -15.80 -15.15 8.28
C GLU A 238 -15.43 -13.69 8.53
N GLU A 239 -16.41 -12.81 8.81
CA GLU A 239 -16.11 -11.40 9.13
C GLU A 239 -15.34 -11.25 10.45
N ALA A 240 -15.64 -12.05 11.48
CA ALA A 240 -14.85 -12.08 12.70
C ALA A 240 -13.38 -12.47 12.42
N LEU A 241 -13.15 -13.46 11.56
CA LEU A 241 -11.82 -13.83 11.09
C LEU A 241 -11.19 -12.73 10.24
N ALA A 242 -11.96 -12.04 9.38
CA ALA A 242 -11.49 -10.91 8.59
C ALA A 242 -11.08 -9.71 9.49
N ILE A 243 -11.79 -9.45 10.59
CA ILE A 243 -11.37 -8.48 11.62
C ILE A 243 -10.03 -8.88 12.22
N ARG A 244 -9.84 -10.15 12.53
CA ARG A 244 -8.57 -10.68 13.05
C ARG A 244 -7.45 -10.60 12.02
N PHE A 245 -7.75 -10.89 10.77
CA PHE A 245 -6.82 -10.76 9.64
C PHE A 245 -6.34 -9.32 9.47
N ARG A 246 -7.24 -8.35 9.49
CA ARG A 246 -6.88 -6.90 9.47
C ARG A 246 -6.07 -6.47 10.69
N ALA A 247 -6.14 -7.23 11.79
CA ALA A 247 -5.31 -7.03 12.98
C ALA A 247 -3.99 -7.83 12.96
N GLY A 248 -3.61 -8.39 11.81
CA GLY A 248 -2.33 -9.07 11.59
C GLY A 248 -2.33 -10.59 11.82
N ASN A 249 -3.48 -11.23 12.07
CA ASN A 249 -3.57 -12.65 12.36
C ASN A 249 -4.03 -13.45 11.14
N MET A 250 -3.43 -14.58 10.86
CA MET A 250 -3.87 -15.52 9.82
C MET A 250 -4.90 -16.52 10.34
N ALA A 251 -4.90 -16.78 11.63
CA ALA A 251 -5.83 -17.64 12.34
C ALA A 251 -6.32 -16.98 13.63
N SER A 252 -7.28 -17.55 14.33
CA SER A 252 -7.73 -17.03 15.62
C SER A 252 -8.23 -18.14 16.54
N PRO A 253 -7.87 -18.11 17.83
CA PRO A 253 -8.46 -19.02 18.81
C PRO A 253 -9.96 -18.82 18.92
N SER A 254 -10.71 -19.94 19.07
CA SER A 254 -12.16 -19.93 19.23
C SER A 254 -12.65 -19.02 20.37
N PRO A 255 -12.03 -18.99 21.56
CA PRO A 255 -12.43 -18.08 22.63
C PRO A 255 -12.33 -16.59 22.28
N VAL A 256 -11.40 -16.23 21.40
CA VAL A 256 -11.23 -14.85 20.91
C VAL A 256 -12.27 -14.49 19.87
N LEU A 257 -12.73 -15.45 19.06
CA LEU A 257 -13.72 -15.23 18.02
C LEU A 257 -15.15 -15.13 18.55
N LYS A 258 -15.53 -15.95 19.55
CA LYS A 258 -16.90 -16.00 20.08
C LYS A 258 -17.48 -14.62 20.46
N PRO A 259 -16.79 -13.75 21.19
CA PRO A 259 -17.29 -12.41 21.50
C PRO A 259 -17.48 -11.51 20.27
N LEU A 260 -16.60 -11.66 19.25
CA LEU A 260 -16.73 -10.92 17.99
C LEU A 260 -17.95 -11.37 17.19
N VAL A 261 -18.12 -12.69 17.05
CA VAL A 261 -19.28 -13.29 16.39
C VAL A 261 -20.59 -12.88 17.06
N LYS A 262 -20.65 -12.95 18.40
CA LYS A 262 -21.83 -12.49 19.17
C LYS A 262 -22.18 -11.05 18.88
N ARG A 263 -21.18 -10.17 18.82
CA ARG A 263 -21.38 -8.75 18.50
C ARG A 263 -21.87 -8.52 17.07
N LEU A 264 -21.32 -9.26 16.10
CA LEU A 264 -21.70 -9.14 14.69
C LEU A 264 -23.14 -9.63 14.45
N LEU A 265 -23.56 -10.68 15.16
CA LEU A 265 -24.87 -11.29 14.99
C LEU A 265 -25.98 -10.61 15.80
N ALA A 266 -25.69 -9.58 16.61
CA ALA A 266 -26.74 -8.87 17.32
C ALA A 266 -27.86 -8.37 16.37
N PRO A 267 -29.16 -8.52 16.72
CA PRO A 267 -29.74 -8.91 18.01
C PRO A 267 -29.96 -10.44 18.21
N TRP A 268 -29.34 -11.31 17.40
CA TRP A 268 -29.45 -12.77 17.63
C TRP A 268 -28.84 -13.17 19.00
N THR A 269 -29.59 -14.00 19.76
CA THR A 269 -29.23 -14.37 21.13
C THR A 269 -28.69 -15.79 21.27
N GLY A 270 -28.52 -16.51 20.14
CA GLY A 270 -27.98 -17.87 20.15
C GLY A 270 -26.51 -17.96 20.56
N ASP A 271 -26.04 -19.19 20.80
CA ASP A 271 -24.63 -19.44 21.14
C ASP A 271 -23.73 -19.24 19.91
N PRO A 272 -22.68 -18.41 20.00
CA PRO A 272 -21.68 -18.25 18.93
C PRO A 272 -21.02 -19.57 18.47
N SER A 273 -20.99 -20.59 19.33
CA SER A 273 -20.47 -21.90 18.97
C SER A 273 -21.24 -22.52 17.82
N ARG A 274 -22.58 -22.37 17.78
CA ARG A 274 -23.42 -22.83 16.68
C ARG A 274 -23.05 -22.15 15.35
N ALA A 275 -22.74 -20.86 15.38
CA ALA A 275 -22.32 -20.15 14.17
C ALA A 275 -20.97 -20.71 13.64
N ILE A 276 -20.03 -21.02 14.56
CA ILE A 276 -18.74 -21.64 14.20
C ILE A 276 -18.95 -23.04 13.60
N GLU A 277 -19.84 -23.85 14.18
CA GLU A 277 -20.18 -25.16 13.65
C GLU A 277 -20.76 -25.09 12.24
N VAL A 278 -21.71 -24.15 12.00
CA VAL A 278 -22.30 -23.91 10.68
C VAL A 278 -21.25 -23.47 9.68
N ALA A 279 -20.36 -22.55 10.06
CA ALA A 279 -19.28 -22.07 9.20
C ALA A 279 -18.28 -23.18 8.85
N SER A 280 -17.96 -24.03 9.81
CA SER A 280 -17.08 -25.19 9.59
C SER A 280 -17.75 -26.24 8.71
N ALA A 281 -19.02 -26.57 8.95
CA ALA A 281 -19.79 -27.51 8.14
C ALA A 281 -19.94 -27.04 6.67
N SER A 282 -20.04 -25.73 6.44
CA SER A 282 -20.08 -25.14 5.09
C SER A 282 -18.72 -25.13 4.37
N GLY A 283 -17.63 -25.51 5.05
CA GLY A 283 -16.26 -25.48 4.51
C GLY A 283 -15.65 -24.08 4.34
N ARG A 284 -16.31 -23.02 4.84
CA ARG A 284 -15.78 -21.65 4.80
C ARG A 284 -14.68 -21.43 5.83
N VAL A 285 -14.79 -22.13 6.95
CA VAL A 285 -13.85 -22.07 8.06
C VAL A 285 -13.27 -23.46 8.32
N VAL A 286 -11.99 -23.51 8.59
CA VAL A 286 -11.25 -24.73 8.89
C VAL A 286 -10.57 -24.63 10.24
N SER A 287 -10.29 -25.78 10.86
CA SER A 287 -9.58 -25.86 12.14
C SER A 287 -8.23 -26.56 11.92
N PRO A 288 -7.15 -25.80 11.69
CA PRO A 288 -5.82 -26.39 11.48
C PRO A 288 -5.21 -27.03 12.71
N ALA A 289 -5.70 -26.65 13.90
CA ALA A 289 -5.32 -27.21 15.19
C ALA A 289 -6.51 -27.11 16.17
N PRO A 290 -6.52 -27.85 17.29
CA PRO A 290 -7.56 -27.73 18.30
C PRO A 290 -7.77 -26.27 18.72
N ASP A 291 -9.02 -25.85 18.78
CA ASP A 291 -9.44 -24.47 19.13
C ASP A 291 -8.89 -23.31 18.26
N LEU A 292 -8.18 -23.61 17.19
CA LEU A 292 -7.67 -22.61 16.26
C LEU A 292 -8.54 -22.62 14.98
N LEU A 293 -9.11 -21.48 14.65
CA LEU A 293 -9.99 -21.30 13.48
C LEU A 293 -9.35 -20.40 12.43
N GLN A 294 -9.57 -20.74 11.17
CA GLN A 294 -8.97 -20.05 10.05
C GLN A 294 -9.95 -20.01 8.86
N SER A 295 -9.96 -18.91 8.09
CA SER A 295 -10.69 -18.91 6.83
C SER A 295 -10.00 -19.84 5.82
N ARG A 296 -10.77 -20.44 4.93
CA ARG A 296 -10.23 -21.33 3.89
C ARG A 296 -9.18 -20.63 3.02
N ALA A 297 -9.36 -19.34 2.73
CA ALA A 297 -8.40 -18.56 1.95
C ALA A 297 -7.06 -18.38 2.69
N CYS A 298 -7.10 -18.06 4.00
CA CYS A 298 -5.87 -17.95 4.80
C CYS A 298 -5.16 -19.30 4.90
N ARG A 299 -5.90 -20.39 5.09
CA ARG A 299 -5.34 -21.74 5.12
C ARG A 299 -4.63 -22.09 3.82
N PHE A 300 -5.28 -21.84 2.68
CA PHE A 300 -4.71 -22.09 1.36
C PHE A 300 -3.41 -21.29 1.13
N MET A 301 -3.38 -20.00 1.51
CA MET A 301 -2.17 -19.19 1.36
C MET A 301 -1.01 -19.73 2.21
N GLU A 302 -1.27 -20.18 3.44
CA GLU A 302 -0.24 -20.74 4.32
C GLU A 302 0.26 -22.11 3.83
N GLU A 303 -0.64 -22.99 3.42
CA GLU A 303 -0.30 -24.32 2.88
C GLU A 303 0.54 -24.20 1.60
N GLU A 304 0.13 -23.32 0.69
CA GLU A 304 0.85 -23.14 -0.56
C GLU A 304 2.23 -22.47 -0.33
N ALA A 305 2.31 -21.48 0.55
CA ALA A 305 3.59 -20.88 0.93
C ALA A 305 4.52 -21.93 1.58
N ALA A 306 3.98 -22.79 2.46
CA ALA A 306 4.75 -23.87 3.08
C ALA A 306 5.23 -24.88 2.05
N ARG A 307 4.37 -25.31 1.14
CA ARG A 307 4.72 -26.22 0.04
C ARG A 307 5.84 -25.67 -0.83
N GLN A 308 5.73 -24.40 -1.26
CA GLN A 308 6.73 -23.73 -2.09
C GLN A 308 8.09 -23.59 -1.39
N VAL A 309 8.10 -23.39 -0.08
CA VAL A 309 9.32 -23.37 0.73
C VAL A 309 9.87 -24.78 0.85
N SER A 310 9.06 -25.77 1.20
CA SER A 310 9.48 -27.17 1.41
C SER A 310 10.09 -27.79 0.14
N GLU A 311 9.57 -27.48 -1.03
CA GLU A 311 10.10 -27.95 -2.33
C GLU A 311 11.52 -27.43 -2.61
N ARG A 312 11.93 -26.36 -1.95
CA ARG A 312 13.27 -25.77 -2.09
C ARG A 312 14.22 -26.14 -0.95
N VAL A 313 13.67 -26.60 0.18
CA VAL A 313 14.49 -27.10 1.31
C VAL A 313 15.19 -28.37 0.89
N GLY A 314 16.48 -28.46 1.16
CA GLY A 314 17.31 -29.62 0.81
C GLY A 314 17.64 -29.76 -0.68
N ARG A 315 17.13 -28.86 -1.54
CA ARG A 315 17.51 -28.84 -2.94
C ARG A 315 18.95 -28.32 -3.08
N GLU A 316 19.81 -29.17 -3.59
CA GLU A 316 21.17 -28.76 -3.97
C GLU A 316 21.16 -27.87 -5.20
N VAL A 317 22.09 -26.93 -5.27
CA VAL A 317 22.30 -26.09 -6.45
C VAL A 317 23.33 -26.79 -7.36
N PRO A 318 22.91 -27.35 -8.51
CA PRO A 318 23.80 -28.21 -9.33
C PRO A 318 25.06 -27.50 -9.83
N ALA A 319 25.02 -26.18 -9.95
CA ALA A 319 26.15 -25.36 -10.42
C ALA A 319 27.07 -24.89 -9.28
N PHE A 320 26.83 -25.32 -8.03
CA PHE A 320 27.65 -24.89 -6.90
C PHE A 320 29.10 -25.30 -7.05
N ASP A 321 30.02 -24.32 -6.92
CA ASP A 321 31.45 -24.50 -6.87
C ASP A 321 32.03 -23.71 -5.69
N GLY A 322 32.43 -24.44 -4.63
CA GLY A 322 32.95 -23.87 -3.41
C GLY A 322 34.22 -23.05 -3.59
N LYS A 323 35.06 -23.38 -4.59
CA LYS A 323 36.29 -22.63 -4.90
C LYS A 323 35.94 -21.25 -5.44
N LEU A 324 34.99 -21.18 -6.38
CA LEU A 324 34.53 -19.90 -6.93
C LEU A 324 33.92 -19.00 -5.87
N VAL A 325 33.24 -19.61 -4.88
CA VAL A 325 32.67 -18.85 -3.72
C VAL A 325 33.78 -18.27 -2.86
N VAL A 326 34.81 -19.05 -2.54
CA VAL A 326 35.99 -18.59 -1.75
C VAL A 326 36.72 -17.46 -2.48
N ASP A 327 37.01 -17.63 -3.77
CA ASP A 327 37.69 -16.62 -4.57
C ASP A 327 36.84 -15.32 -4.67
N ALA A 328 35.53 -15.43 -4.79
CA ALA A 328 34.64 -14.28 -4.81
C ALA A 328 34.59 -13.54 -3.45
N ILE A 329 34.60 -14.28 -2.35
CA ILE A 329 34.67 -13.69 -1.00
C ILE A 329 36.00 -12.93 -0.84
N ALA A 330 37.12 -13.54 -1.17
CA ALA A 330 38.44 -12.91 -1.06
C ALA A 330 38.52 -11.60 -1.88
N LYS A 331 37.95 -11.58 -3.08
CA LYS A 331 37.87 -10.37 -3.90
C LYS A 331 37.04 -9.28 -3.26
N VAL A 332 35.89 -9.63 -2.68
CA VAL A 332 35.05 -8.64 -1.98
C VAL A 332 35.74 -8.11 -0.74
N GLU A 333 36.44 -8.97 0.05
CA GLU A 333 37.23 -8.56 1.21
C GLU A 333 38.33 -7.57 0.84
N GLU A 334 39.01 -7.80 -0.30
CA GLU A 334 40.02 -6.87 -0.86
C GLU A 334 39.38 -5.52 -1.23
N GLU A 335 38.21 -5.55 -1.90
CA GLU A 335 37.49 -4.33 -2.31
C GLU A 335 36.99 -3.50 -1.14
N ILE A 336 36.53 -4.13 -0.05
CA ILE A 336 36.01 -3.45 1.15
C ILE A 336 37.09 -3.10 2.18
N GLY A 337 38.28 -3.72 2.08
CA GLY A 337 39.42 -3.46 2.94
C GLY A 337 39.39 -4.16 4.30
N TYR A 338 38.50 -5.13 4.50
CA TYR A 338 38.43 -5.93 5.76
C TYR A 338 37.86 -7.33 5.49
N ALA A 339 38.19 -8.28 6.39
CA ALA A 339 37.71 -9.65 6.29
C ALA A 339 36.24 -9.78 6.75
N LEU A 340 35.47 -10.62 6.09
CA LEU A 340 34.15 -11.04 6.55
C LEU A 340 34.28 -11.92 7.80
N THR A 341 33.30 -11.86 8.68
CA THR A 341 33.19 -12.80 9.82
C THR A 341 32.86 -14.21 9.34
N ASP A 342 33.07 -15.20 10.19
CA ASP A 342 32.74 -16.58 9.86
C ASP A 342 31.25 -16.75 9.54
N ALA A 343 30.36 -16.13 10.33
CA ALA A 343 28.93 -16.13 10.04
C ALA A 343 28.57 -15.44 8.71
N GLN A 344 29.27 -14.38 8.34
CA GLN A 344 29.08 -13.72 7.04
C GLN A 344 29.58 -14.61 5.87
N ARG A 345 30.70 -15.28 6.01
CA ARG A 345 31.19 -16.25 5.02
C ARG A 345 30.26 -17.45 4.92
N GLU A 346 29.79 -17.99 6.04
CA GLU A 346 28.80 -19.06 6.06
C GLU A 346 27.52 -18.66 5.33
N ALA A 347 27.02 -17.43 5.53
CA ALA A 347 25.87 -16.89 4.82
C ALA A 347 26.06 -16.89 3.31
N VAL A 348 27.25 -16.51 2.80
CA VAL A 348 27.56 -16.52 1.37
C VAL A 348 27.60 -17.94 0.83
N TYR A 349 28.23 -18.86 1.56
CA TYR A 349 28.28 -20.26 1.18
C TYR A 349 26.90 -20.90 1.08
N MET A 350 26.10 -20.70 2.11
CA MET A 350 24.72 -21.21 2.21
C MET A 350 23.84 -20.64 1.08
N ALA A 351 23.95 -19.34 0.81
CA ALA A 351 23.21 -18.67 -0.26
C ALA A 351 23.58 -19.19 -1.66
N ALA A 352 24.81 -19.65 -1.87
CA ALA A 352 25.28 -20.20 -3.13
C ALA A 352 24.95 -21.70 -3.30
N SER A 353 24.81 -22.47 -2.21
CA SER A 353 24.65 -23.94 -2.22
C SER A 353 23.24 -24.44 -1.99
N CYS A 354 22.33 -23.61 -1.43
CA CYS A 354 20.98 -24.04 -1.05
C CYS A 354 19.90 -23.45 -1.96
N GLY A 355 18.82 -24.21 -2.20
CA GLY A 355 17.64 -23.75 -2.93
C GLY A 355 16.85 -22.69 -2.18
N ILE A 356 16.96 -22.66 -0.84
CA ILE A 356 16.38 -21.63 0.03
C ILE A 356 17.26 -21.45 1.27
N CYS A 357 17.43 -20.21 1.71
CA CYS A 357 18.09 -19.93 2.98
C CYS A 357 17.59 -18.62 3.63
N VAL A 358 17.83 -18.50 4.93
CA VAL A 358 17.45 -17.36 5.75
C VAL A 358 18.67 -16.76 6.44
N ILE A 359 18.87 -15.46 6.26
CA ILE A 359 19.96 -14.70 6.88
C ILE A 359 19.33 -13.67 7.81
N SER A 360 19.50 -13.86 9.11
CA SER A 360 19.00 -12.94 10.12
C SER A 360 20.15 -12.12 10.71
N GLY A 361 19.87 -10.87 11.08
CA GLY A 361 20.88 -10.05 11.75
C GLY A 361 20.34 -8.69 12.17
N GLY A 362 20.86 -8.15 13.27
CA GLY A 362 20.49 -6.84 13.78
C GLY A 362 20.95 -5.67 12.90
N ALA A 363 20.64 -4.47 13.37
CA ALA A 363 21.16 -3.26 12.71
C ALA A 363 22.69 -3.20 12.84
N GLY A 364 23.40 -2.92 11.75
CA GLY A 364 24.86 -2.78 11.74
C GLY A 364 25.65 -4.10 11.66
N THR A 365 25.00 -5.26 11.48
CA THR A 365 25.69 -6.56 11.36
C THR A 365 26.24 -6.86 9.95
N GLY A 366 26.24 -5.89 9.05
CA GLY A 366 26.82 -6.05 7.72
C GLY A 366 25.95 -6.80 6.72
N LYS A 367 24.60 -6.89 6.91
CA LYS A 367 23.69 -7.55 5.96
C LYS A 367 23.91 -7.13 4.51
N THR A 368 24.08 -5.83 4.27
CA THR A 368 24.29 -5.31 2.91
C THR A 368 25.63 -5.74 2.31
N THR A 369 26.68 -5.84 3.14
CA THR A 369 27.98 -6.38 2.73
C THR A 369 27.86 -7.86 2.35
N VAL A 370 27.10 -8.63 3.12
CA VAL A 370 26.82 -10.04 2.81
C VAL A 370 26.07 -10.18 1.49
N VAL A 371 25.07 -9.33 1.20
CA VAL A 371 24.37 -9.33 -0.10
C VAL A 371 25.35 -9.08 -1.24
N ARG A 372 26.25 -8.11 -1.10
CA ARG A 372 27.29 -7.84 -2.10
C ARG A 372 28.16 -9.07 -2.36
N ALA A 373 28.60 -9.75 -1.30
CA ALA A 373 29.41 -10.97 -1.41
C ALA A 373 28.63 -12.14 -2.02
N ILE A 374 27.35 -12.32 -1.66
CA ILE A 374 26.46 -13.32 -2.26
C ILE A 374 26.34 -13.09 -3.77
N LEU A 375 26.05 -11.85 -4.20
CA LEU A 375 25.92 -11.52 -5.62
C LEU A 375 27.23 -11.73 -6.38
N ALA A 376 28.38 -11.42 -5.77
CA ALA A 376 29.69 -11.69 -6.36
C ALA A 376 29.94 -13.20 -6.55
N ALA A 377 29.59 -14.02 -5.54
CA ALA A 377 29.71 -15.47 -5.60
C ALA A 377 28.77 -16.08 -6.65
N LEU A 378 27.50 -15.70 -6.67
CA LEU A 378 26.51 -16.18 -7.64
C LEU A 378 26.91 -15.82 -9.08
N GLU A 379 27.47 -14.62 -9.29
CA GLU A 379 27.95 -14.19 -10.59
C GLU A 379 29.23 -14.94 -11.01
N ALA A 380 30.13 -15.21 -10.07
CA ALA A 380 31.34 -16.04 -10.35
C ALA A 380 30.95 -17.45 -10.79
N ILE A 381 29.96 -18.06 -10.08
CA ILE A 381 29.40 -19.37 -10.44
C ILE A 381 28.79 -19.32 -11.86
N ARG A 382 27.91 -18.34 -12.12
CA ARG A 382 27.27 -18.15 -13.42
C ARG A 382 28.33 -18.05 -14.54
N ASN A 383 29.38 -17.24 -14.32
CA ASN A 383 30.45 -17.02 -15.29
C ASN A 383 31.36 -18.26 -15.48
N GLY A 384 31.42 -19.15 -14.50
CA GLY A 384 32.06 -20.45 -14.60
C GLY A 384 31.32 -21.45 -15.49
N LEU A 385 30.02 -21.27 -15.73
CA LEU A 385 29.21 -22.15 -16.56
C LEU A 385 29.55 -22.00 -18.07
N PRO A 386 29.33 -23.03 -18.90
CA PRO A 386 29.33 -22.91 -20.35
C PRO A 386 28.33 -21.82 -20.83
N ALA A 387 28.69 -21.13 -21.92
CA ALA A 387 27.86 -20.03 -22.46
C ALA A 387 26.41 -20.44 -22.75
N SER A 388 26.17 -21.67 -23.18
CA SER A 388 24.84 -22.22 -23.43
C SER A 388 23.96 -22.37 -22.16
N GLN A 389 24.59 -22.48 -20.99
CA GLN A 389 23.91 -22.65 -19.70
C GLN A 389 23.73 -21.33 -18.92
N ARG A 390 24.37 -20.25 -19.35
CA ARG A 390 24.27 -18.93 -18.70
C ARG A 390 22.98 -18.19 -19.05
N HIS A 391 22.41 -18.54 -20.19
CA HIS A 391 21.21 -17.84 -20.69
C HIS A 391 20.00 -18.09 -19.79
N GLY A 392 19.31 -17.02 -19.42
CA GLY A 392 18.11 -17.09 -18.55
C GLY A 392 18.39 -17.17 -17.05
N ILE A 393 19.66 -17.23 -16.60
CA ILE A 393 20.00 -17.16 -15.17
C ILE A 393 20.04 -15.70 -14.75
N GLU A 394 19.15 -15.33 -13.82
CA GLU A 394 19.05 -13.98 -13.27
C GLU A 394 19.24 -14.00 -11.74
N HIS A 395 19.93 -13.00 -11.22
CA HIS A 395 20.04 -12.76 -9.77
C HIS A 395 19.37 -11.44 -9.44
N LEU A 396 18.19 -11.51 -8.83
CA LEU A 396 17.32 -10.37 -8.58
C LEU A 396 17.40 -9.95 -7.12
N GLN A 397 17.48 -8.64 -6.90
CA GLN A 397 17.39 -8.03 -5.59
C GLN A 397 16.01 -7.38 -5.43
N VAL A 398 15.31 -7.73 -4.36
CA VAL A 398 13.93 -7.30 -4.12
C VAL A 398 13.78 -6.82 -2.69
N ALA A 399 13.09 -5.70 -2.50
CA ALA A 399 12.69 -5.22 -1.18
C ALA A 399 11.25 -4.67 -1.22
N LEU A 400 10.62 -4.49 -0.05
CA LEU A 400 9.25 -3.98 0.03
C LEU A 400 9.17 -2.47 -0.18
N ALA A 401 10.14 -1.71 0.35
CA ALA A 401 10.15 -0.25 0.31
C ALA A 401 11.09 0.27 -0.77
N GLY A 402 10.67 1.31 -1.51
CA GLY A 402 11.50 1.93 -2.55
C GLY A 402 12.86 2.43 -2.06
N ARG A 403 12.93 2.96 -0.83
CA ARG A 403 14.19 3.35 -0.20
C ARG A 403 15.13 2.18 0.09
N ALA A 404 14.59 1.04 0.50
CA ALA A 404 15.39 -0.17 0.69
C ALA A 404 15.96 -0.66 -0.65
N VAL A 405 15.15 -0.65 -1.70
CA VAL A 405 15.56 -0.97 -3.07
C VAL A 405 16.74 -0.11 -3.50
N ARG A 406 16.64 1.19 -3.30
CA ARG A 406 17.70 2.11 -3.67
C ARG A 406 18.98 1.85 -2.88
N ARG A 407 18.88 1.79 -1.53
CA ARG A 407 20.02 1.53 -0.66
C ARG A 407 20.78 0.26 -1.04
N ILE A 408 20.04 -0.82 -1.34
CA ILE A 408 20.66 -2.08 -1.76
C ILE A 408 21.29 -1.94 -3.15
N SER A 409 20.65 -1.23 -4.07
CA SER A 409 21.17 -0.97 -5.41
C SER A 409 22.47 -0.17 -5.38
N GLU A 410 22.52 0.91 -4.58
CA GLU A 410 23.73 1.72 -4.38
C GLU A 410 24.86 0.92 -3.73
N ALA A 411 24.55 0.15 -2.70
CA ALA A 411 25.56 -0.61 -1.95
C ALA A 411 26.12 -1.81 -2.74
N THR A 412 25.34 -2.40 -3.63
CA THR A 412 25.76 -3.55 -4.44
C THR A 412 26.23 -3.17 -5.84
N GLY A 413 25.93 -1.93 -6.27
CA GLY A 413 26.19 -1.48 -7.66
C GLY A 413 25.30 -2.19 -8.71
N ARG A 414 24.22 -2.86 -8.30
CA ARG A 414 23.34 -3.65 -9.15
C ARG A 414 21.89 -3.23 -9.04
N PRO A 415 21.09 -3.37 -10.12
CA PRO A 415 19.69 -3.04 -10.07
C PRO A 415 18.92 -3.84 -9.01
N ALA A 416 18.02 -3.17 -8.32
CA ALA A 416 17.07 -3.78 -7.41
C ALA A 416 15.65 -3.31 -7.76
N SER A 417 14.62 -4.03 -7.33
CA SER A 417 13.22 -3.68 -7.56
C SER A 417 12.37 -3.83 -6.32
N THR A 418 11.21 -3.19 -6.32
CA THR A 418 10.22 -3.47 -5.28
C THR A 418 9.52 -4.80 -5.54
N LEU A 419 9.07 -5.48 -4.46
CA LEU A 419 8.26 -6.68 -4.57
C LEU A 419 7.02 -6.46 -5.45
N SER A 420 6.34 -5.33 -5.28
CA SER A 420 5.17 -4.97 -6.09
C SER A 420 5.51 -4.83 -7.58
N ARG A 421 6.71 -4.30 -7.89
CA ARG A 421 7.17 -4.20 -9.27
C ARG A 421 7.49 -5.57 -9.88
N LEU A 422 8.19 -6.42 -9.14
CA LEU A 422 8.50 -7.78 -9.60
C LEU A 422 7.20 -8.56 -9.90
N VAL A 423 6.23 -8.52 -9.00
CA VAL A 423 4.93 -9.19 -9.20
C VAL A 423 4.19 -8.61 -10.40
N HIS A 424 4.12 -7.29 -10.54
CA HIS A 424 3.53 -6.65 -11.71
C HIS A 424 4.21 -7.05 -13.02
N ASP A 425 5.54 -7.05 -13.07
CA ASP A 425 6.29 -7.42 -14.26
C ASP A 425 6.02 -8.88 -14.68
N ILE A 426 5.81 -9.77 -13.71
CA ILE A 426 5.46 -11.18 -13.97
C ILE A 426 3.99 -11.32 -14.42
N GLU A 427 3.04 -10.74 -13.67
CA GLU A 427 1.60 -10.92 -13.89
C GLU A 427 1.09 -10.15 -15.12
N ASP A 428 1.48 -8.88 -15.26
CA ASP A 428 0.90 -7.96 -16.23
C ASP A 428 1.79 -7.77 -17.47
N ALA A 429 3.14 -7.77 -17.31
CA ALA A 429 4.07 -7.60 -18.41
C ALA A 429 4.60 -8.93 -18.99
N GLY A 430 4.15 -10.07 -18.44
CA GLY A 430 4.52 -11.40 -18.94
C GLY A 430 5.99 -11.77 -18.78
N ARG A 431 6.72 -11.11 -17.87
CA ARG A 431 8.11 -11.45 -17.55
C ARG A 431 8.17 -12.86 -16.95
N ARG A 432 9.11 -13.66 -17.40
CA ARG A 432 9.38 -15.00 -16.84
C ARG A 432 10.77 -15.05 -16.24
N VAL A 433 10.86 -15.31 -14.94
CA VAL A 433 12.10 -15.67 -14.26
C VAL A 433 12.23 -17.19 -14.38
N GLN A 434 13.19 -17.67 -15.15
CA GLN A 434 13.30 -19.11 -15.44
C GLN A 434 14.24 -19.83 -14.49
N ALA A 435 15.36 -19.21 -14.13
CA ALA A 435 16.37 -19.77 -13.26
C ALA A 435 17.16 -18.65 -12.56
N GLY A 436 17.88 -18.99 -11.51
CA GLY A 436 18.75 -18.07 -10.77
C GLY A 436 18.32 -17.90 -9.32
N THR A 437 18.43 -16.67 -8.80
CA THR A 437 18.22 -16.40 -7.38
C THR A 437 17.43 -15.11 -7.17
N VAL A 438 16.48 -15.13 -6.26
CA VAL A 438 15.79 -13.92 -5.77
C VAL A 438 16.18 -13.67 -4.32
N ILE A 439 16.78 -12.52 -4.07
CA ILE A 439 17.22 -12.05 -2.75
C ILE A 439 16.16 -11.07 -2.24
N PHE A 440 15.48 -11.43 -1.16
CA PHE A 440 14.52 -10.59 -0.47
C PHE A 440 15.20 -9.88 0.70
N ASP A 441 15.47 -8.57 0.56
CA ASP A 441 15.97 -7.76 1.67
C ASP A 441 14.81 -7.17 2.48
N GLU A 442 15.08 -6.82 3.74
CA GLU A 442 14.09 -6.37 4.74
C GLU A 442 12.90 -7.36 4.87
N SER A 443 13.20 -8.67 4.82
CA SER A 443 12.19 -9.75 4.83
C SER A 443 11.34 -9.80 6.10
N SER A 444 11.76 -9.15 7.19
CA SER A 444 10.94 -8.97 8.39
C SER A 444 9.63 -8.22 8.13
N MET A 445 9.53 -7.49 7.02
CA MET A 445 8.33 -6.77 6.61
C MET A 445 7.39 -7.58 5.71
N LEU A 446 7.78 -8.78 5.26
CA LEU A 446 6.96 -9.63 4.39
C LEU A 446 5.82 -10.27 5.16
N ASP A 447 4.59 -10.04 4.72
CA ASP A 447 3.40 -10.72 5.24
C ASP A 447 3.08 -12.01 4.46
N THR A 448 2.21 -12.85 5.01
CA THR A 448 1.86 -14.12 4.38
C THR A 448 1.22 -13.97 2.99
N PRO A 449 0.28 -13.05 2.74
CA PRO A 449 -0.24 -12.81 1.39
C PRO A 449 0.84 -12.41 0.37
N SER A 450 1.78 -11.56 0.77
CA SER A 450 2.87 -11.12 -0.13
C SER A 450 3.82 -12.26 -0.48
N ILE A 451 4.19 -13.08 0.50
CA ILE A 451 5.01 -14.28 0.27
C ILE A 451 4.26 -15.27 -0.63
N TYR A 452 3.01 -15.60 -0.30
CA TYR A 452 2.18 -16.45 -1.14
C TYR A 452 2.17 -15.97 -2.60
N ARG A 453 1.86 -14.69 -2.81
CA ARG A 453 1.73 -14.13 -4.16
C ARG A 453 3.01 -14.23 -4.97
N VAL A 454 4.17 -13.97 -4.38
CA VAL A 454 5.44 -14.04 -5.10
C VAL A 454 5.92 -15.48 -5.31
N LEU A 455 5.78 -16.36 -4.30
CA LEU A 455 6.24 -17.74 -4.41
C LEU A 455 5.47 -18.53 -5.47
N THR A 456 4.17 -18.26 -5.62
CA THR A 456 3.34 -18.92 -6.64
C THR A 456 3.66 -18.48 -8.07
N GLN A 457 4.40 -17.37 -8.24
CA GLN A 457 4.83 -16.86 -9.55
C GLN A 457 6.26 -17.29 -9.93
N LEU A 458 7.02 -17.84 -8.99
CA LEU A 458 8.41 -18.23 -9.20
C LEU A 458 8.53 -19.75 -9.35
N PRO A 459 9.16 -20.24 -10.43
CA PRO A 459 9.50 -21.66 -10.58
C PRO A 459 10.28 -22.20 -9.39
N THR A 460 10.14 -23.48 -9.09
CA THR A 460 10.84 -24.15 -7.98
C THR A 460 12.36 -24.19 -8.17
N GLU A 461 12.83 -24.03 -9.41
CA GLU A 461 14.23 -23.95 -9.79
C GLU A 461 14.90 -22.63 -9.36
N VAL A 462 14.11 -21.60 -9.07
CA VAL A 462 14.61 -20.31 -8.59
C VAL A 462 14.95 -20.40 -7.11
N ASN A 463 16.19 -20.08 -6.75
CA ASN A 463 16.65 -20.05 -5.37
C ASN A 463 16.12 -18.82 -4.65
N LEU A 464 15.85 -18.96 -3.36
CA LEU A 464 15.29 -17.90 -2.53
C LEU A 464 16.20 -17.59 -1.35
N ILE A 465 16.54 -16.33 -1.16
CA ILE A 465 17.35 -15.86 -0.03
C ILE A 465 16.54 -14.80 0.72
N PHE A 466 16.19 -15.07 1.96
CA PHE A 466 15.46 -14.13 2.82
C PHE A 466 16.42 -13.49 3.81
N ILE A 467 16.55 -12.16 3.75
CA ILE A 467 17.45 -11.39 4.63
C ILE A 467 16.62 -10.40 5.42
N GLY A 468 16.80 -10.37 6.75
CA GLY A 468 16.02 -9.48 7.59
C GLY A 468 16.46 -9.41 9.05
N ASP A 469 15.73 -8.65 9.83
CA ASP A 469 15.96 -8.51 11.27
C ASP A 469 14.65 -8.83 12.01
N PRO A 470 14.54 -10.00 12.66
CA PRO A 470 13.32 -10.38 13.39
C PRO A 470 13.05 -9.52 14.64
N GLY A 471 14.00 -8.68 15.06
CA GLY A 471 13.82 -7.72 16.15
C GLY A 471 13.16 -6.41 15.71
N GLN A 472 13.12 -6.11 14.41
CA GLN A 472 12.46 -4.92 13.88
C GLN A 472 10.94 -5.09 13.82
N LEU A 473 10.26 -4.03 13.41
CA LEU A 473 8.80 -4.05 13.22
C LEU A 473 8.38 -5.20 12.29
N PRO A 474 7.37 -5.98 12.72
CA PRO A 474 6.79 -7.00 11.86
C PRO A 474 5.99 -6.39 10.70
N PRO A 475 5.53 -7.21 9.74
CA PRO A 475 4.71 -6.76 8.62
C PRO A 475 3.50 -5.95 9.06
N ILE A 476 3.05 -5.02 8.24
CA ILE A 476 1.74 -4.35 8.43
C ILE A 476 0.61 -5.37 8.18
N GLY A 477 0.74 -6.17 7.13
CA GLY A 477 -0.20 -7.23 6.80
C GLY A 477 -0.13 -8.46 7.72
N PRO A 478 -0.98 -9.46 7.52
CA PRO A 478 -1.12 -10.60 8.44
C PRO A 478 -0.03 -11.65 8.29
N GLY A 479 0.22 -12.35 9.39
CA GLY A 479 1.23 -13.39 9.48
C GLY A 479 2.62 -12.88 9.82
N LEU A 480 3.54 -13.81 10.09
CA LEU A 480 4.94 -13.58 10.43
C LEU A 480 5.85 -14.60 9.72
N PRO A 481 5.79 -14.74 8.39
CA PRO A 481 6.45 -15.85 7.71
C PRO A 481 7.97 -15.84 7.87
N PHE A 482 8.64 -14.68 7.78
CA PHE A 482 10.08 -14.59 8.02
C PHE A 482 10.46 -15.01 9.45
N HIS A 483 9.69 -14.60 10.45
CA HIS A 483 9.93 -14.99 11.85
C HIS A 483 9.69 -16.48 12.07
N THR A 484 8.76 -17.08 11.33
CA THR A 484 8.52 -18.52 11.33
C THR A 484 9.70 -19.26 10.69
N MET A 485 10.16 -18.81 9.51
CA MET A 485 11.34 -19.39 8.84
C MET A 485 12.59 -19.38 9.72
N VAL A 486 12.89 -18.25 10.38
CA VAL A 486 14.03 -18.12 11.30
C VAL A 486 13.98 -19.14 12.46
N LYS A 487 12.79 -19.56 12.88
CA LYS A 487 12.58 -20.52 13.98
C LYS A 487 12.51 -21.98 13.52
N THR A 488 12.34 -22.21 12.23
CA THR A 488 12.17 -23.56 11.67
C THR A 488 13.53 -24.21 11.47
N THR A 489 13.82 -25.29 12.18
CA THR A 489 15.11 -25.98 12.17
C THR A 489 15.48 -26.63 10.83
N GLY A 490 14.48 -26.96 10.02
CA GLY A 490 14.68 -27.56 8.68
C GLY A 490 15.10 -26.60 7.58
N ILE A 491 14.99 -25.27 7.79
CA ILE A 491 15.39 -24.28 6.79
C ILE A 491 16.83 -23.83 7.08
N PRO A 492 17.74 -23.91 6.10
CA PRO A 492 19.10 -23.41 6.25
C PRO A 492 19.09 -21.94 6.70
N SER A 493 19.70 -21.65 7.84
CA SER A 493 19.66 -20.32 8.43
C SER A 493 20.94 -19.94 9.14
N VAL A 494 21.34 -18.68 9.03
CA VAL A 494 22.47 -18.12 9.76
C VAL A 494 22.09 -16.80 10.42
N THR A 495 22.63 -16.55 11.60
CA THR A 495 22.45 -15.30 12.33
C THR A 495 23.74 -14.51 12.37
N LEU A 496 23.70 -13.29 11.84
CA LEU A 496 24.82 -12.34 11.91
C LEU A 496 24.73 -11.63 13.27
N ASP A 497 25.65 -11.88 14.14
CA ASP A 497 25.70 -11.41 15.54
C ASP A 497 26.73 -10.31 15.79
N VAL A 498 27.76 -10.21 14.96
CA VAL A 498 28.82 -9.20 15.09
C VAL A 498 28.35 -7.86 14.54
N VAL A 499 28.37 -6.83 15.37
CA VAL A 499 28.04 -5.46 14.97
C VAL A 499 29.30 -4.74 14.51
N HIS A 500 29.36 -4.42 13.21
CA HIS A 500 30.52 -3.79 12.56
C HIS A 500 30.41 -2.24 12.44
N ARG A 501 29.35 -1.61 12.97
CA ARG A 501 29.25 -0.15 12.92
C ARG A 501 30.42 0.47 13.67
N GLN A 502 31.23 1.22 12.95
CA GLN A 502 32.52 1.80 13.37
C GLN A 502 32.46 2.75 14.57
N ASP A 503 31.28 3.11 15.10
CA ASP A 503 31.16 4.01 16.22
C ASP A 503 30.42 3.41 17.41
N ASP A 504 31.14 2.63 18.21
CA ASP A 504 30.80 2.43 19.64
C ASP A 504 30.74 3.78 20.40
N ALA A 505 31.34 4.84 19.83
CA ALA A 505 31.32 6.20 20.37
C ALA A 505 29.91 6.79 20.51
N THR A 506 28.94 6.37 19.68
CA THR A 506 27.55 6.87 19.77
C THR A 506 26.71 6.16 20.84
N GLY A 507 27.05 4.95 21.22
CA GLY A 507 26.26 4.09 22.10
C GLY A 507 24.90 3.64 21.54
N ILE A 508 24.53 4.03 20.30
CA ILE A 508 23.27 3.62 19.66
C ILE A 508 23.18 2.10 19.52
N PRO A 509 24.22 1.37 19.04
CA PRO A 509 24.16 -0.08 18.93
C PRO A 509 23.93 -0.78 20.28
N ALA A 510 24.59 -0.31 21.33
CA ALA A 510 24.46 -0.89 22.68
C ALA A 510 23.05 -0.68 23.23
N VAL A 511 22.49 0.54 23.11
CA VAL A 511 21.11 0.83 23.53
C VAL A 511 20.10 0.03 22.72
N ALA A 512 20.29 -0.07 21.41
CA ALA A 512 19.42 -0.86 20.54
C ALA A 512 19.45 -2.34 20.93
N ALA A 513 20.62 -2.93 21.20
CA ALA A 513 20.75 -4.32 21.65
C ALA A 513 20.08 -4.55 23.02
N ALA A 514 20.23 -3.62 23.97
CA ALA A 514 19.55 -3.67 25.26
C ALA A 514 18.03 -3.63 25.11
N VAL A 515 17.50 -2.70 24.31
CA VAL A 515 16.08 -2.60 23.99
C VAL A 515 15.58 -3.89 23.33
N ARG A 516 16.28 -4.41 22.32
CA ARG A 516 15.94 -5.67 21.64
C ARG A 516 15.84 -6.84 22.63
N SER A 517 16.75 -6.89 23.61
CA SER A 517 16.81 -7.95 24.60
C SER A 517 15.88 -7.73 25.81
N GLY A 518 15.15 -6.62 25.86
CA GLY A 518 14.28 -6.27 26.98
C GLY A 518 15.03 -5.86 28.24
N LYS A 519 16.28 -5.42 28.12
CA LYS A 519 17.11 -4.96 29.25
C LYS A 519 16.93 -3.45 29.43
N ALA A 520 16.83 -3.02 30.68
CA ALA A 520 16.78 -1.61 31.03
C ALA A 520 17.98 -0.84 30.45
N VAL A 521 17.77 0.41 30.11
CA VAL A 521 18.79 1.30 29.57
C VAL A 521 18.94 2.52 30.48
N ASP A 522 20.17 2.92 30.71
CA ASP A 522 20.49 4.20 31.36
C ASP A 522 20.89 5.21 30.27
N LEU A 523 20.12 6.30 30.14
CA LEU A 523 20.27 7.25 29.07
C LEU A 523 20.70 8.61 29.62
N ARG A 524 21.59 9.28 28.88
CA ARG A 524 21.96 10.66 29.18
C ARG A 524 20.74 11.55 29.11
N ARG A 525 20.64 12.53 30.02
CA ARG A 525 19.57 13.54 29.95
C ARG A 525 19.84 14.51 28.82
N PHE A 526 18.85 14.74 27.98
CA PHE A 526 18.90 15.77 26.92
C PHE A 526 18.63 17.14 27.53
N ASP A 527 19.49 18.12 27.21
CA ASP A 527 19.28 19.52 27.49
C ASP A 527 19.36 20.31 26.18
N PRO A 528 18.28 20.99 25.77
CA PRO A 528 18.23 21.73 24.50
C PRO A 528 19.17 22.94 24.46
N ASN A 529 19.73 23.36 25.60
CA ASN A 529 20.64 24.52 25.71
C ASN A 529 22.12 24.14 25.62
N LEU A 530 22.44 22.86 25.67
CA LEU A 530 23.81 22.37 25.59
C LEU A 530 24.19 21.92 24.19
N ALA A 531 25.49 22.01 23.89
CA ALA A 531 26.01 21.46 22.63
C ALA A 531 25.74 19.95 22.56
N LEU A 532 25.18 19.50 21.46
CA LEU A 532 24.81 18.11 21.25
C LEU A 532 26.01 17.31 20.71
N SER A 533 26.42 16.29 21.48
CA SER A 533 27.37 15.27 21.03
C SER A 533 26.62 14.03 20.48
N PRO A 534 27.25 13.19 19.65
CA PRO A 534 26.66 11.90 19.27
C PRO A 534 26.25 11.05 20.47
N GLY A 535 25.11 10.39 20.41
CA GLY A 535 24.65 9.56 21.52
C GLY A 535 23.13 9.33 21.56
N VAL A 536 22.72 8.61 22.62
CA VAL A 536 21.30 8.37 22.91
C VAL A 536 20.92 9.12 24.18
N TYR A 537 19.86 9.89 24.09
CA TYR A 537 19.41 10.79 25.13
C TYR A 537 17.94 10.57 25.48
N LEU A 538 17.59 10.84 26.73
CA LEU A 538 16.21 10.96 27.18
C LEU A 538 15.90 12.42 27.51
N PHE A 539 14.83 12.97 26.93
CA PHE A 539 14.24 14.24 27.31
C PHE A 539 12.96 13.94 28.11
N PRO A 540 13.02 13.91 29.44
CA PRO A 540 11.87 13.54 30.25
C PRO A 540 10.70 14.47 30.00
N ALA A 541 9.50 13.94 29.82
CA ALA A 541 8.30 14.71 29.55
C ALA A 541 7.05 13.99 30.08
N GLN A 542 6.14 14.71 30.71
CA GLN A 542 4.81 14.21 30.98
C GLN A 542 4.00 14.19 29.67
N LYS A 543 2.94 13.41 29.62
CA LYS A 543 2.14 13.16 28.40
C LYS A 543 1.75 14.46 27.66
N GLU A 544 1.36 15.48 28.40
CA GLU A 544 0.91 16.78 27.90
C GLU A 544 2.06 17.62 27.32
N GLU A 545 3.29 17.38 27.77
CA GLU A 545 4.49 18.11 27.39
C GLU A 545 5.22 17.48 26.20
N VAL A 546 4.95 16.21 25.85
CA VAL A 546 5.69 15.46 24.84
C VAL A 546 5.79 16.23 23.52
N ALA A 547 4.68 16.80 23.05
CA ALA A 547 4.66 17.57 21.79
C ALA A 547 5.58 18.80 21.86
N ALA A 548 5.42 19.62 22.90
CA ALA A 548 6.22 20.83 23.07
C ALA A 548 7.73 20.53 23.21
N ARG A 549 8.08 19.48 23.99
CA ARG A 549 9.47 19.06 24.16
C ARG A 549 10.04 18.41 22.89
N THR A 550 9.20 17.72 22.08
CA THR A 550 9.62 17.22 20.77
C THR A 550 10.01 18.37 19.84
N LEU A 551 9.22 19.43 19.80
CA LEU A 551 9.54 20.63 19.02
C LEU A 551 10.77 21.36 19.57
N ALA A 552 10.93 21.42 20.89
CA ALA A 552 12.15 21.99 21.52
C ALA A 552 13.40 21.19 21.15
N ALA A 553 13.32 19.85 21.18
CA ALA A 553 14.41 18.99 20.72
C ALA A 553 14.70 19.18 19.24
N PHE A 554 13.67 19.31 18.40
CA PHE A 554 13.83 19.59 16.96
C PHE A 554 14.59 20.90 16.73
N ARG A 555 14.20 22.00 17.40
CA ARG A 555 14.89 23.29 17.33
C ARG A 555 16.36 23.18 17.73
N ALA A 556 16.64 22.51 18.85
CA ALA A 556 18.01 22.35 19.33
C ALA A 556 18.86 21.49 18.38
N MET A 557 18.29 20.47 17.76
CA MET A 557 19.00 19.59 16.84
C MET A 557 19.21 20.17 15.45
N CYS A 558 18.29 20.99 14.96
CA CYS A 558 18.46 21.73 13.70
C CYS A 558 19.36 22.96 13.82
N GLY A 559 19.65 23.40 15.03
CA GLY A 559 20.18 24.74 15.33
C GLY A 559 19.05 25.74 15.48
N GLN A 560 19.32 26.87 16.17
CA GLN A 560 18.34 27.95 16.36
C GLN A 560 17.73 28.35 15.01
N PRO A 561 16.44 28.80 14.97
CA PRO A 561 15.84 29.20 13.72
C PRO A 561 16.80 30.12 13.00
N PRO A 562 17.18 29.81 11.77
CA PRO A 562 18.03 30.66 11.00
C PRO A 562 17.34 32.04 10.98
N ALA A 563 18.06 33.08 11.29
CA ALA A 563 17.61 34.42 10.99
C ALA A 563 17.16 34.38 9.54
N TYR A 564 15.87 34.54 9.34
CA TYR A 564 15.10 34.42 8.09
C TYR A 564 15.98 34.45 6.83
N GLY A 565 16.15 33.36 6.14
CA GLY A 565 16.88 33.25 4.89
C GLY A 565 17.72 31.98 4.63
N ARG A 566 17.93 31.12 5.62
CA ARG A 566 18.70 29.87 5.42
C ARG A 566 17.88 28.61 5.73
N ILE A 567 16.84 28.34 4.97
CA ILE A 567 16.06 27.10 5.04
C ILE A 567 16.95 25.87 4.80
N ALA A 568 18.01 26.01 3.99
CA ALA A 568 19.01 24.97 3.80
C ALA A 568 19.54 24.42 5.15
N ALA A 569 19.72 25.27 6.16
CA ALA A 569 20.20 24.82 7.48
C ALA A 569 19.26 23.84 8.19
N LEU A 570 17.95 23.84 7.93
CA LEU A 570 17.00 22.88 8.48
C LEU A 570 17.23 21.46 7.93
N HIS A 571 17.75 21.37 6.71
CA HIS A 571 17.99 20.09 6.03
C HIS A 571 19.43 19.59 6.25
N GLU A 572 20.40 20.49 6.49
CA GLU A 572 21.83 20.16 6.68
C GLU A 572 22.10 19.16 7.81
N LYS A 573 21.31 19.19 8.88
CA LYS A 573 21.50 18.32 10.04
C LYS A 573 20.76 16.98 9.94
N ASP A 574 20.02 16.77 8.87
CA ASP A 574 19.23 15.57 8.60
C ASP A 574 18.47 15.05 9.84
N VAL A 575 17.71 15.97 10.47
CA VAL A 575 16.88 15.66 11.64
C VAL A 575 15.56 15.08 11.20
N GLN A 576 15.16 13.93 11.77
CA GLN A 576 13.89 13.29 11.49
C GLN A 576 13.12 12.96 12.76
N ILE A 577 11.86 13.35 12.82
CA ILE A 577 10.95 12.93 13.90
C ILE A 577 10.26 11.64 13.48
N LEU A 578 10.34 10.59 14.33
CA LEU A 578 9.74 9.28 14.11
C LEU A 578 8.62 9.03 15.11
N THR A 579 7.36 9.03 14.64
CA THR A 579 6.19 8.92 15.50
C THR A 579 5.53 7.54 15.42
N GLN A 580 4.85 7.11 16.51
CA GLN A 580 4.02 5.91 16.53
C GLN A 580 2.59 6.19 16.07
N VAL A 581 2.14 7.43 16.20
CA VAL A 581 0.74 7.84 15.94
C VAL A 581 0.67 8.92 14.88
N LYS A 582 -0.43 8.94 14.13
CA LYS A 582 -0.67 9.91 13.06
C LYS A 582 -1.35 11.18 13.59
N ASN A 583 -2.31 11.02 14.47
CA ASN A 583 -3.15 12.10 15.01
C ASN A 583 -2.80 12.39 16.47
N GLY A 584 -3.16 13.58 16.95
CA GLY A 584 -2.87 14.07 18.30
C GLY A 584 -1.60 14.90 18.39
N PRO A 585 -1.40 15.66 19.49
CA PRO A 585 -0.36 16.69 19.60
C PRO A 585 1.07 16.21 19.29
N ALA A 586 1.41 14.98 19.69
CA ALA A 586 2.70 14.35 19.37
C ALA A 586 2.59 13.41 18.14
N GLY A 587 1.53 13.46 17.36
CA GLY A 587 1.34 12.73 16.12
C GLY A 587 1.99 13.44 14.93
N SER A 588 2.28 12.66 13.88
CA SER A 588 2.99 13.20 12.72
C SER A 588 2.28 14.37 12.05
N LYS A 589 0.94 14.39 12.02
CA LYS A 589 0.18 15.47 11.40
C LYS A 589 0.33 16.80 12.14
N ASP A 590 0.19 16.78 13.47
CA ASP A 590 0.19 18.00 14.26
C ASP A 590 1.61 18.54 14.43
N LEU A 591 2.61 17.67 14.56
CA LEU A 591 4.02 18.05 14.58
C LEU A 591 4.44 18.67 13.24
N ASN A 592 4.06 18.07 12.12
CA ASN A 592 4.34 18.65 10.80
C ASN A 592 3.72 20.03 10.65
N ARG A 593 2.45 20.19 11.04
CA ARG A 593 1.75 21.48 10.98
C ARG A 593 2.44 22.55 11.86
N ALA A 594 2.89 22.16 13.06
CA ALA A 594 3.59 23.09 13.96
C ALA A 594 4.94 23.55 13.39
N ILE A 595 5.70 22.64 12.76
CA ILE A 595 6.97 22.96 12.13
C ILE A 595 6.76 23.85 10.90
N GLU A 596 5.80 23.53 10.03
CA GLU A 596 5.47 24.38 8.88
C GLU A 596 5.06 25.80 9.32
N ALA A 597 4.18 25.91 10.31
CA ALA A 597 3.75 27.21 10.83
C ALA A 597 4.90 28.04 11.43
N GLU A 598 5.88 27.38 12.04
CA GLU A 598 7.02 28.06 12.66
C GLU A 598 8.07 28.52 11.65
N TYR A 599 8.41 27.65 10.68
CA TYR A 599 9.57 27.87 9.79
C TYR A 599 9.19 28.32 8.39
N MET A 600 8.00 27.99 7.90
CA MET A 600 7.60 28.23 6.51
C MET A 600 6.67 29.45 6.33
N ALA A 601 6.10 30.01 7.39
CA ALA A 601 5.11 31.10 7.33
C ALA A 601 5.55 32.38 6.58
N ARG A 602 6.85 32.52 6.31
CA ARG A 602 7.40 33.69 5.58
C ARG A 602 8.07 33.31 4.26
N GLN A 603 7.91 32.09 3.82
CA GLN A 603 8.47 31.62 2.56
C GLN A 603 7.45 31.78 1.43
N PRO A 604 7.92 31.87 0.18
CA PRO A 604 7.01 31.75 -0.96
C PRO A 604 6.22 30.45 -0.86
N ASP A 605 4.91 30.57 -0.81
CA ASP A 605 3.98 29.44 -0.71
C ASP A 605 3.16 29.26 -1.98
N ILE A 606 2.49 28.14 -2.04
CA ILE A 606 1.49 27.85 -3.04
C ILE A 606 0.15 28.02 -2.34
N ASP A 607 -0.62 29.00 -2.76
CA ASP A 607 -1.94 29.28 -2.23
C ASP A 607 -2.75 27.99 -2.08
N ASP A 608 -3.35 27.78 -0.91
CA ASP A 608 -4.19 26.64 -0.54
C ASP A 608 -3.52 25.25 -0.47
N TRP A 609 -2.22 25.11 -0.75
CA TRP A 609 -1.56 23.80 -0.71
C TRP A 609 -0.93 23.47 0.65
N GLY A 610 -0.69 24.48 1.49
CA GLY A 610 0.03 24.32 2.76
C GLY A 610 1.47 23.86 2.57
N LEU A 611 2.08 24.18 1.43
CA LEU A 611 3.47 23.92 1.07
C LEU A 611 4.15 25.23 0.73
N SER A 612 5.39 25.37 1.19
CA SER A 612 6.24 26.53 0.91
C SER A 612 7.60 26.07 0.39
N VAL A 613 8.36 26.97 -0.20
CA VAL A 613 9.76 26.68 -0.55
C VAL A 613 10.53 26.31 0.71
N GLY A 614 11.17 25.15 0.70
CA GLY A 614 11.85 24.56 1.85
C GLY A 614 11.00 23.55 2.63
N SER A 615 9.72 23.41 2.38
CA SER A 615 8.90 22.36 2.99
C SER A 615 9.48 20.98 2.72
N LYS A 616 9.66 20.18 3.77
CA LYS A 616 10.02 18.76 3.65
C LYS A 616 8.77 17.94 3.38
N ILE A 617 8.77 17.22 2.29
CA ILE A 617 7.63 16.39 1.89
C ILE A 617 8.00 14.90 1.81
N MET A 618 6.98 14.05 1.83
CA MET A 618 7.11 12.62 1.59
C MET A 618 6.08 12.17 0.56
N TRP A 619 6.54 11.43 -0.44
CA TRP A 619 5.69 10.84 -1.46
C TRP A 619 4.99 9.58 -0.93
N LEU A 620 3.71 9.36 -1.28
CA LEU A 620 2.85 8.33 -0.65
C LEU A 620 2.54 7.13 -1.52
N LYS A 621 2.76 7.23 -2.84
CA LYS A 621 2.46 6.16 -3.81
C LYS A 621 3.60 6.05 -4.82
N ASN A 622 3.85 4.86 -5.35
CA ASN A 622 4.77 4.75 -6.49
C ASN A 622 4.15 5.43 -7.72
N ASP A 623 4.92 6.29 -8.36
CA ASP A 623 4.53 6.98 -9.60
C ASP A 623 5.69 6.94 -10.58
N TYR A 624 5.63 5.97 -11.48
CA TYR A 624 6.70 5.70 -12.45
C TYR A 624 6.69 6.65 -13.64
N SER A 625 5.73 7.57 -13.74
CA SER A 625 5.65 8.60 -14.77
C SER A 625 6.43 9.88 -14.43
N LYS A 626 6.96 9.97 -13.20
CA LYS A 626 7.69 11.14 -12.69
C LYS A 626 9.19 11.01 -12.85
N SER A 627 9.87 12.17 -12.84
CA SER A 627 11.33 12.29 -12.92
C SER A 627 11.92 11.66 -14.21
N PRO A 628 11.65 12.27 -15.39
CA PRO A 628 12.22 11.81 -16.65
C PRO A 628 13.75 11.85 -16.61
N ARG A 629 14.36 10.86 -17.24
CA ARG A 629 15.82 10.81 -17.40
C ARG A 629 16.24 11.62 -18.61
N PHE A 630 17.34 12.35 -18.48
CA PHE A 630 17.91 13.15 -19.54
C PHE A 630 19.28 12.59 -19.93
N ASP A 631 19.62 12.68 -21.22
CA ASP A 631 20.96 12.38 -21.73
C ASP A 631 21.93 13.55 -21.43
N ALA A 632 23.20 13.35 -21.79
CA ALA A 632 24.24 14.37 -21.61
C ALA A 632 24.00 15.69 -22.40
N ALA A 633 23.09 15.66 -23.38
CA ALA A 633 22.69 16.84 -24.17
C ALA A 633 21.42 17.50 -23.64
N GLY A 634 20.83 16.97 -22.55
CA GLY A 634 19.62 17.49 -21.93
C GLY A 634 18.32 17.09 -22.60
N ASN A 635 18.34 16.06 -23.47
CA ASN A 635 17.13 15.53 -24.09
C ASN A 635 16.58 14.36 -23.28
N PRO A 636 15.24 14.19 -23.16
CA PRO A 636 14.66 13.05 -22.48
C PRO A 636 15.07 11.75 -23.17
N VAL A 637 15.53 10.78 -22.38
CA VAL A 637 15.82 9.44 -22.86
C VAL A 637 14.52 8.71 -23.11
N LEU A 638 14.26 8.32 -24.36
CA LEU A 638 13.01 7.66 -24.75
C LEU A 638 13.16 6.13 -24.77
N ASP A 639 12.10 5.44 -24.35
CA ASP A 639 11.97 4.01 -24.55
C ASP A 639 11.86 3.69 -26.04
N LYS A 640 12.66 2.76 -26.54
CA LYS A 640 12.72 2.42 -27.97
C LYS A 640 11.47 1.74 -28.50
N ALA A 641 10.70 1.11 -27.63
CA ALA A 641 9.49 0.38 -28.02
C ALA A 641 8.25 1.25 -27.98
N THR A 642 8.14 2.14 -26.98
CA THR A 642 6.96 2.97 -26.75
C THR A 642 7.11 4.41 -27.22
N GLY A 643 8.34 4.90 -27.36
CA GLY A 643 8.62 6.31 -27.66
C GLY A 643 8.38 7.27 -26.48
N GLU A 644 8.04 6.75 -25.29
CA GLU A 644 7.79 7.56 -24.10
C GLU A 644 9.10 7.81 -23.32
N PRO A 645 9.16 8.91 -22.52
CA PRO A 645 10.31 9.18 -21.66
C PRO A 645 10.53 8.07 -20.64
N ILE A 646 11.78 7.60 -20.51
CA ILE A 646 12.16 6.72 -19.41
C ILE A 646 12.27 7.56 -18.14
N CYS A 647 11.44 7.24 -17.14
CA CYS A 647 11.40 7.95 -15.88
C CYS A 647 12.05 7.14 -14.74
N SER A 648 12.69 7.85 -13.81
CA SER A 648 13.19 7.25 -12.56
C SER A 648 12.06 6.91 -11.60
N GLY A 649 10.96 7.66 -11.67
CA GLY A 649 9.78 7.51 -10.84
C GLY A 649 9.93 8.12 -9.44
N PHE A 650 8.80 8.49 -8.83
CA PHE A 650 8.74 8.82 -7.40
C PHE A 650 8.27 7.59 -6.63
N MET A 651 9.01 7.22 -5.58
CA MET A 651 8.71 6.01 -4.81
C MET A 651 7.95 6.34 -3.52
N ASN A 652 7.08 5.43 -3.10
CA ASN A 652 6.41 5.55 -1.80
C ASN A 652 7.45 5.60 -0.67
N GLY A 653 7.36 6.65 0.14
CA GLY A 653 8.29 6.91 1.25
C GLY A 653 9.47 7.80 0.88
N SER A 654 9.70 8.17 -0.40
CA SER A 654 10.76 9.13 -0.76
C SER A 654 10.52 10.46 -0.06
N LEU A 655 11.55 11.00 0.59
CA LEU A 655 11.56 12.35 1.17
C LEU A 655 12.17 13.32 0.17
N GLY A 656 11.61 14.50 0.09
CA GLY A 656 12.08 15.56 -0.78
C GLY A 656 11.84 16.94 -0.19
N VAL A 657 12.36 17.94 -0.86
CA VAL A 657 12.25 19.34 -0.48
C VAL A 657 11.67 20.14 -1.62
N VAL A 658 10.72 21.01 -1.31
CA VAL A 658 10.18 21.98 -2.27
C VAL A 658 11.26 23.04 -2.52
N THR A 659 11.74 23.12 -3.76
CA THR A 659 12.83 24.04 -4.15
C THR A 659 12.33 25.30 -4.82
N LYS A 660 11.18 25.23 -5.52
CA LYS A 660 10.50 26.36 -6.15
C LYS A 660 9.00 26.21 -5.98
N ALA A 661 8.31 27.32 -5.85
CA ALA A 661 6.85 27.37 -5.78
C ALA A 661 6.34 28.53 -6.64
N ASP A 662 5.26 28.29 -7.38
CA ASP A 662 4.51 29.28 -8.13
C ASP A 662 3.00 28.95 -8.01
N PRO A 663 2.08 29.86 -8.42
CA PRO A 663 0.63 29.63 -8.30
C PRO A 663 0.10 28.40 -9.04
N LYS A 664 0.88 27.81 -9.95
CA LYS A 664 0.46 26.65 -10.77
C LYS A 664 1.03 25.34 -10.27
N GLY A 665 2.08 25.35 -9.45
CA GLY A 665 2.73 24.14 -8.99
C GLY A 665 3.98 24.38 -8.15
N ALA A 666 4.67 23.31 -7.82
CA ALA A 666 5.93 23.33 -7.12
C ALA A 666 6.95 22.44 -7.83
N TRP A 667 8.22 22.75 -7.64
CA TRP A 667 9.32 21.89 -8.02
C TRP A 667 9.90 21.22 -6.78
N VAL A 668 10.07 19.91 -6.84
CA VAL A 668 10.53 19.10 -5.71
C VAL A 668 11.77 18.33 -6.10
N VAL A 669 12.76 18.31 -5.22
CA VAL A 669 13.96 17.47 -5.33
C VAL A 669 13.94 16.47 -4.19
N PHE A 670 14.03 15.20 -4.52
CA PHE A 670 14.05 14.10 -3.55
C PHE A 670 15.49 13.70 -3.17
N ASP A 671 15.65 13.06 -2.01
CA ASP A 671 16.96 12.58 -1.47
C ASP A 671 17.70 11.70 -2.48
N ASP A 672 16.95 11.12 -3.43
CA ASP A 672 17.47 10.28 -4.48
C ASP A 672 17.94 11.04 -5.74
N GLY A 673 17.91 12.32 -5.70
CA GLY A 673 18.20 13.16 -6.85
C GLY A 673 17.10 13.15 -7.91
N ALA A 674 15.99 12.41 -7.70
CA ALA A 674 14.83 12.51 -8.56
C ALA A 674 14.19 13.89 -8.38
N GLU A 675 13.92 14.57 -9.47
CA GLU A 675 13.31 15.89 -9.45
C GLU A 675 12.20 15.99 -10.50
N ASP A 676 11.14 16.70 -10.18
CA ASP A 676 10.06 16.99 -11.14
C ASP A 676 9.13 18.07 -10.56
N ALA A 677 8.30 18.61 -11.44
CA ALA A 677 7.19 19.46 -11.06
C ALA A 677 6.04 18.65 -10.47
N ILE A 678 5.46 19.17 -9.40
CA ILE A 678 4.22 18.66 -8.82
C ILE A 678 3.08 19.64 -9.08
N THR A 679 1.91 19.12 -9.34
CA THR A 679 0.69 19.88 -9.65
C THR A 679 -0.37 19.66 -8.59
N ALA A 680 -1.48 20.38 -8.67
CA ALA A 680 -2.62 20.19 -7.76
C ALA A 680 -3.14 18.74 -7.69
N THR A 681 -3.04 17.98 -8.79
CA THR A 681 -3.45 16.56 -8.84
C THR A 681 -2.51 15.64 -8.08
N ASP A 682 -1.31 16.08 -7.77
CA ASP A 682 -0.32 15.30 -7.03
C ASP A 682 -0.44 15.46 -5.50
N LEU A 683 -1.22 16.44 -5.02
CA LEU A 683 -1.37 16.71 -3.58
C LEU A 683 -1.88 15.52 -2.76
N GLU A 684 -2.73 14.67 -3.34
CA GLU A 684 -3.19 13.45 -2.69
C GLU A 684 -2.09 12.39 -2.54
N LYS A 685 -1.00 12.53 -3.30
CA LYS A 685 0.12 11.61 -3.34
C LYS A 685 1.26 12.01 -2.40
N LEU A 686 1.16 13.11 -1.67
CA LEU A 686 2.21 13.61 -0.79
C LEU A 686 1.71 14.04 0.59
N THR A 687 2.63 14.20 1.52
CA THR A 687 2.40 14.76 2.86
C THR A 687 3.67 15.44 3.34
N HIS A 688 3.58 16.30 4.36
CA HIS A 688 4.78 16.82 5.01
C HIS A 688 5.67 15.71 5.58
N GLY A 689 6.97 15.90 5.55
CA GLY A 689 7.99 14.92 5.84
C GLY A 689 8.81 15.15 7.11
N TRP A 690 8.60 16.23 7.88
CA TRP A 690 9.37 16.53 9.11
C TRP A 690 9.17 15.47 10.20
N ALA A 691 7.92 15.02 10.36
CA ALA A 691 7.54 13.92 11.23
C ALA A 691 6.85 12.83 10.42
N ILE A 692 7.40 11.61 10.44
CA ILE A 692 6.86 10.45 9.74
C ILE A 692 6.64 9.29 10.72
N SER A 693 5.85 8.29 10.31
CA SER A 693 5.72 7.10 11.15
C SER A 693 6.96 6.21 11.07
N VAL A 694 7.27 5.49 12.17
CA VAL A 694 8.39 4.53 12.20
C VAL A 694 8.28 3.50 11.07
N HIS A 695 7.08 3.04 10.73
CA HIS A 695 6.86 2.13 9.60
C HIS A 695 7.35 2.73 8.26
N LYS A 696 7.11 4.02 8.05
CA LYS A 696 7.55 4.69 6.83
C LYS A 696 9.05 5.03 6.81
N ALA A 697 9.70 4.96 7.97
CA ALA A 697 11.14 5.13 8.11
C ALA A 697 11.93 3.82 7.92
N GLN A 698 11.25 2.67 7.78
CA GLN A 698 11.93 1.39 7.54
C GLN A 698 12.72 1.45 6.22
N GLY A 699 13.91 0.87 6.21
CA GLY A 699 14.85 0.97 5.10
C GLY A 699 15.59 2.32 4.98
N SER A 700 15.27 3.31 5.84
CA SER A 700 15.94 4.62 5.86
C SER A 700 16.94 4.72 7.02
N ALA A 701 17.89 5.65 6.89
CA ALA A 701 18.78 6.08 7.97
C ALA A 701 18.81 7.62 7.98
N PHE A 702 18.96 8.20 9.15
CA PHE A 702 19.00 9.65 9.37
C PHE A 702 20.14 9.97 10.34
N SER A 703 20.82 11.08 10.16
CA SER A 703 21.90 11.47 11.09
C SER A 703 21.33 11.62 12.51
N ARG A 704 20.19 12.27 12.67
CA ARG A 704 19.58 12.58 13.95
C ARG A 704 18.12 12.21 14.00
N VAL A 705 17.70 11.53 15.06
CA VAL A 705 16.33 11.04 15.21
C VAL A 705 15.72 11.51 16.52
N ILE A 706 14.49 12.00 16.48
CA ILE A 706 13.68 12.32 17.67
C ILE A 706 12.49 11.36 17.72
N ILE A 707 12.29 10.75 18.88
CA ILE A 707 11.24 9.74 19.07
C ILE A 707 10.33 10.19 20.22
N PRO A 708 9.17 10.81 19.95
CA PRO A 708 8.18 11.10 20.98
C PRO A 708 7.55 9.80 21.48
N LEU A 709 7.58 9.55 22.78
CA LEU A 709 7.00 8.37 23.42
C LEU A 709 5.56 8.66 23.82
N VAL A 710 4.60 8.08 23.10
CA VAL A 710 3.17 8.22 23.38
C VAL A 710 2.55 6.85 23.58
N ARG A 711 1.86 6.65 24.72
CA ARG A 711 1.16 5.40 24.99
C ARG A 711 0.13 5.10 23.90
N SER A 712 0.38 4.06 23.13
CA SER A 712 -0.45 3.63 22.01
C SER A 712 -0.40 2.12 21.84
N ARG A 713 -1.29 1.55 21.02
CA ARG A 713 -1.26 0.12 20.68
C ARG A 713 -0.02 -0.27 19.87
N LEU A 714 0.58 0.69 19.17
CA LEU A 714 1.72 0.48 18.29
C LEU A 714 3.07 0.65 19.01
N LEU A 715 3.08 1.25 20.22
CA LEU A 715 4.30 1.42 20.98
C LEU A 715 4.62 0.12 21.72
N ASP A 716 5.58 -0.60 21.21
CA ASP A 716 6.18 -1.76 21.83
C ASP A 716 7.71 -1.78 21.57
N ARG A 717 8.35 -2.80 22.07
CA ARG A 717 9.81 -2.94 21.99
C ARG A 717 10.33 -2.99 20.56
N THR A 718 9.61 -3.63 19.61
CA THR A 718 10.02 -3.70 18.21
C THR A 718 9.94 -2.34 17.52
N MET A 719 8.90 -1.56 17.86
CA MET A 719 8.75 -0.18 17.39
C MET A 719 9.90 0.70 17.87
N LEU A 720 10.21 0.63 19.17
CA LEU A 720 11.28 1.41 19.80
C LEU A 720 12.65 1.03 19.20
N TYR A 721 12.94 -0.26 19.11
CA TYR A 721 14.15 -0.77 18.49
C TYR A 721 14.31 -0.30 17.05
N THR A 722 13.25 -0.44 16.25
CA THR A 722 13.27 -0.02 14.85
C THR A 722 13.52 1.48 14.73
N ALA A 723 12.90 2.31 15.57
CA ALA A 723 13.10 3.76 15.56
C ALA A 723 14.51 4.18 15.95
N ILE A 724 15.07 3.59 17.02
CA ILE A 724 16.45 3.87 17.49
C ILE A 724 17.46 3.51 16.40
N THR A 725 17.27 2.36 15.74
CA THR A 725 18.20 1.89 14.70
C THR A 725 18.13 2.68 13.38
N ARG A 726 17.23 3.64 13.26
CA ARG A 726 17.20 4.58 12.11
C ARG A 726 18.24 5.69 12.25
N ALA A 727 18.75 5.96 13.44
CA ALA A 727 19.75 7.00 13.66
C ALA A 727 21.18 6.52 13.39
N VAL A 728 21.99 7.44 12.87
CA VAL A 728 23.43 7.23 12.67
C VAL A 728 24.24 7.89 13.78
N GLU A 729 23.92 9.13 14.16
CA GLU A 729 24.70 9.93 15.13
C GLU A 729 23.99 10.09 16.46
N THR A 730 22.73 10.50 16.45
CA THR A 730 22.06 10.93 17.66
C THR A 730 20.59 10.49 17.71
N VAL A 731 20.17 10.04 18.89
CA VAL A 731 18.75 9.74 19.21
C VAL A 731 18.34 10.55 20.42
N VAL A 732 17.17 11.20 20.35
CA VAL A 732 16.51 11.82 21.50
C VAL A 732 15.14 11.18 21.69
N LEU A 733 14.98 10.44 22.77
CA LEU A 733 13.69 9.91 23.24
C LEU A 733 12.99 11.00 24.05
N VAL A 734 11.75 11.35 23.72
CA VAL A 734 11.01 12.41 24.43
C VAL A 734 9.79 11.80 25.10
N GLY A 735 9.78 11.72 26.41
CA GLY A 735 8.63 11.17 27.13
C GLY A 735 8.92 10.73 28.57
N ASP A 736 7.97 9.99 29.11
CA ASP A 736 8.04 9.49 30.48
C ASP A 736 9.06 8.33 30.59
N PRO A 737 10.05 8.43 31.52
CA PRO A 737 11.00 7.35 31.79
C PRO A 737 10.34 6.01 32.20
N ASP A 738 9.23 6.07 32.94
CA ASP A 738 8.52 4.86 33.39
C ASP A 738 7.84 4.17 32.20
N LEU A 739 7.25 4.93 31.29
CA LEU A 739 6.72 4.40 30.03
C LEU A 739 7.82 3.75 29.18
N LEU A 740 9.00 4.36 29.09
CA LEU A 740 10.15 3.79 28.39
C LEU A 740 10.53 2.42 28.97
N ASN A 741 10.68 2.33 30.27
CA ASN A 741 11.03 1.08 30.96
C ASN A 741 9.94 0.00 30.82
N GLU A 742 8.66 0.40 30.91
CA GLU A 742 7.52 -0.48 30.64
C GLU A 742 7.61 -1.09 29.24
N VAL A 743 7.80 -0.25 28.21
CA VAL A 743 7.87 -0.67 26.81
C VAL A 743 9.05 -1.61 26.55
N ILE A 744 10.20 -1.35 27.18
CA ILE A 744 11.39 -2.20 27.03
C ILE A 744 11.17 -3.57 27.70
N SER A 745 10.59 -3.61 28.87
CA SER A 745 10.42 -4.85 29.65
C SER A 745 9.34 -5.79 29.11
N MET A 746 8.31 -5.24 28.49
CA MET A 746 7.18 -6.04 27.99
C MET A 746 7.55 -6.84 26.72
N ALA A 747 6.98 -8.05 26.59
CA ALA A 747 7.06 -8.81 25.36
C ALA A 747 6.34 -8.05 24.22
N PRO A 748 6.91 -8.01 22.99
CA PRO A 748 6.33 -7.25 21.90
C PRO A 748 4.98 -7.81 21.46
N LYS A 749 3.93 -7.01 21.60
CA LYS A 749 2.56 -7.39 21.21
C LYS A 749 2.42 -7.59 19.71
N SER A 750 3.19 -6.84 18.93
CA SER A 750 3.21 -6.92 17.47
C SER A 750 3.68 -8.29 16.95
N LEU A 751 4.46 -9.03 17.73
CA LEU A 751 4.90 -10.39 17.41
C LEU A 751 3.94 -11.48 17.90
N GLN A 752 2.91 -11.12 18.67
CA GLN A 752 1.91 -12.06 19.18
C GLN A 752 0.77 -12.23 18.17
N ARG A 753 1.06 -12.88 17.05
CA ARG A 753 0.08 -13.15 15.98
C ARG A 753 -0.22 -14.63 15.89
N ASN A 754 -1.50 -14.93 15.67
CA ASN A 754 -1.94 -16.30 15.46
C ASN A 754 -1.84 -16.67 13.98
N SER A 755 -1.19 -17.78 13.71
CA SER A 755 -0.95 -18.35 12.38
C SER A 755 -0.92 -19.86 12.51
N ALA A 756 -1.28 -20.57 11.46
CA ALA A 756 -1.10 -22.02 11.34
C ALA A 756 0.03 -22.37 10.35
N LEU A 757 0.80 -21.34 9.93
CA LEU A 757 1.93 -21.53 9.04
C LEU A 757 3.01 -22.36 9.73
N ASN A 758 3.35 -23.47 9.13
CA ASN A 758 4.42 -24.35 9.54
C ASN A 758 5.26 -24.74 8.33
N PHE A 759 6.56 -24.61 8.42
CA PHE A 759 7.50 -25.00 7.37
C PHE A 759 8.24 -26.31 7.69
N GLU A 760 7.92 -26.96 8.80
CA GLU A 760 8.48 -28.29 9.09
C GLU A 760 8.00 -29.27 7.99
N THR A 761 8.93 -29.89 7.30
CA THR A 761 8.64 -30.96 6.36
C THR A 761 8.06 -32.13 7.15
N GLN A 762 6.82 -32.54 6.81
CA GLN A 762 6.23 -33.78 7.29
C GLN A 762 6.98 -34.99 6.74
#